data_899ff48335f436af48a507ab40f84c18
#
_entry.id   899ff48335f436af48a507ab40f84c18
#
_cell.length_a   1.000
_cell.length_b   1.000
_cell.length_c   1.000
_cell.angle_alpha   90.00
_cell.angle_beta   90.00
_cell.angle_gamma   90.00
#
_symmetry.space_group_name_H-M   'P 1'
#
loop_
_entity.id
_entity.type
_entity.pdbx_description
1 polymer ?
#
loop_
_entity_poly.entity_id
_entity_poly.type
_entity_poly.pdbx_seq_one_letter_code
_entity_poly.pdbx_strand_id
1 'polypeptide(L)'
;MKLALAILLLTVAPAPTVEQHIRTLSTDAMEGRGLGTKGLDKAAGYIEQQLRAAKLEPAFGKSYRQSFPVKIGVALGTTNRVEGLKDDEWTPLGFSSPGSFSGPIAFVGYGIEAAPLNYRELDGIDLKGKVALMLRYEPQERDEKSVFDGKRPSRWSAMRYKAMQARERGAVAVVFVTGPLQDEGKDKVPGLTNDGPESPAGLPVIQVKTSTAAKWLDLAQFQKDVDADLKPRSRVLDLTLTGTVDVKATYAEGQNVAGILPGRGKLKDDVIVIGAHYDHLGYGGKGSMRPNDSAIHNGADDNASGTAAVMYAATRLRDTLANAKDRRTILVALFSAEEMGLGGSAYLVDHSPVPLDHIKAMINLDMVGAMKDDKLVALGAESAPEWKALIDTLGTELKLNVSSGGDGYGPSDQTSFYAKQIPVLHFFTGTHERYHTPDDDADAINFAGAERTAELTSRVAASLARGEVTPTYARSTAAPPMQGDSRGYGAYLGTVPDFTAMEATGGGVKLADVRAGGPADKAGIKGGDVIVDMGGTRIENLYDMTYALQDHKPGETIDVVVLRNGERVTLHATLGSRAAAPAPAAAHGTTPTSDIKAGKPFEKTFEGEKHLADVRQLTFGGENAEAYFSPDGKKLIYQSTPERGGCDQQYVMDLATGESKLVSSGKGRTTCGYFSYPAGDRILYASTESDDTACPPPPDRSRGYIWGIYPAYDIYLAKADGSERKRITNTPGYDAEATWCHKGGKIIFTSVRDGDLDLYAMNESGGDVKRLTSTPGYDGGAFYNADCTEIVWRASRFSDPAQLADYQSLLREGFVRPSKMELYVAKADGSGAKQITSNGAANFAPYFTPDSKRVIYSSNVLDPRGREFDIFIVNKDGTGDPERITTAPAFDGFPIFSPDGKWLVWGSNRANPEGRETNLFMARWVE
;
A
#
# COMPACT_ATOMS: atom_id res chain seq x y z
N MET A 1 -24.74 20.75 -74.12
CA MET A 1 -24.59 19.70 -73.11
C MET A 1 -23.46 20.14 -72.21
N LYS A 2 -23.81 20.70 -71.03
CA LYS A 2 -22.82 21.08 -69.95
C LYS A 2 -22.71 19.89 -68.99
N LEU A 3 -21.56 19.26 -68.95
CA LEU A 3 -21.24 18.22 -67.99
C LEU A 3 -20.98 18.90 -66.65
N ALA A 4 -21.86 18.71 -65.68
CA ALA A 4 -21.60 19.12 -64.29
C ALA A 4 -20.74 18.07 -63.62
N LEU A 5 -19.51 18.43 -63.31
CA LEU A 5 -18.58 17.61 -62.48
C LEU A 5 -18.98 17.77 -61.03
N ALA A 6 -19.65 16.77 -60.44
CA ALA A 6 -19.92 16.70 -59.03
C ALA A 6 -18.64 16.33 -58.29
N ILE A 7 -17.98 17.31 -57.64
CA ILE A 7 -16.88 17.06 -56.70
C ILE A 7 -17.53 16.54 -55.43
N LEU A 8 -17.39 15.24 -55.17
CA LEU A 8 -17.71 14.60 -53.89
C LEU A 8 -16.65 15.05 -52.89
N LEU A 9 -16.95 16.06 -52.08
CA LEU A 9 -16.16 16.41 -50.91
C LEU A 9 -16.36 15.28 -49.89
N LEU A 10 -15.45 14.32 -49.82
CA LEU A 10 -15.31 13.40 -48.73
C LEU A 10 -14.91 14.25 -47.52
N THR A 11 -15.87 14.59 -46.68
CA THR A 11 -15.58 15.13 -45.34
C THR A 11 -14.93 14.04 -44.54
N VAL A 12 -13.63 14.12 -44.38
CA VAL A 12 -12.90 13.27 -43.45
C VAL A 12 -13.47 13.58 -42.05
N ALA A 13 -14.07 12.61 -41.38
CA ALA A 13 -14.52 12.78 -40.02
C ALA A 13 -13.33 13.21 -39.14
N PRO A 14 -13.54 14.14 -38.21
CA PRO A 14 -12.47 14.53 -37.28
C PRO A 14 -11.97 13.30 -36.51
N ALA A 15 -10.67 13.30 -36.18
CA ALA A 15 -10.09 12.24 -35.35
C ALA A 15 -10.82 12.18 -33.99
N PRO A 16 -11.03 10.98 -33.43
CA PRO A 16 -11.70 10.84 -32.14
C PRO A 16 -10.93 11.57 -31.03
N THR A 17 -11.68 12.12 -30.07
CA THR A 17 -11.14 12.75 -28.87
C THR A 17 -10.67 11.71 -27.84
N VAL A 18 -9.92 12.13 -26.83
CA VAL A 18 -9.53 11.27 -25.70
C VAL A 18 -10.77 10.67 -25.03
N GLU A 19 -11.82 11.47 -24.79
CA GLU A 19 -13.09 10.98 -24.26
C GLU A 19 -13.73 9.89 -25.11
N GLN A 20 -13.78 10.07 -26.44
CA GLN A 20 -14.38 9.07 -27.35
C GLN A 20 -13.59 7.75 -27.33
N HIS A 21 -12.27 7.80 -27.22
CA HIS A 21 -11.44 6.62 -27.08
C HIS A 21 -11.69 5.90 -25.75
N ILE A 22 -11.70 6.63 -24.63
CA ILE A 22 -11.95 6.05 -23.30
C ILE A 22 -13.35 5.40 -23.30
N ARG A 23 -14.41 6.13 -23.69
CA ARG A 23 -15.76 5.58 -23.71
C ARG A 23 -15.91 4.37 -24.62
N THR A 24 -15.14 4.27 -25.71
CA THR A 24 -15.17 3.09 -26.59
C THR A 24 -14.51 1.89 -25.93
N LEU A 25 -13.32 2.07 -25.32
CA LEU A 25 -12.53 0.99 -24.75
C LEU A 25 -13.11 0.47 -23.43
N SER A 26 -13.83 1.29 -22.66
CA SER A 26 -14.41 0.92 -21.36
C SER A 26 -15.89 0.56 -21.43
N THR A 27 -16.40 0.12 -22.60
CA THR A 27 -17.76 -0.45 -22.70
C THR A 27 -17.79 -1.92 -22.32
N ASP A 28 -18.93 -2.41 -21.82
CA ASP A 28 -19.18 -3.83 -21.55
C ASP A 28 -18.91 -4.73 -22.77
N ALA A 29 -19.10 -4.17 -23.99
CA ALA A 29 -18.81 -4.89 -25.24
C ALA A 29 -17.32 -5.27 -25.40
N MET A 30 -16.44 -4.62 -24.67
CA MET A 30 -15.00 -4.92 -24.57
C MET A 30 -14.69 -5.93 -23.46
N GLU A 31 -15.70 -6.46 -22.75
CA GLU A 31 -15.56 -7.52 -21.74
C GLU A 31 -14.42 -7.22 -20.74
N GLY A 32 -14.30 -5.94 -20.32
CA GLY A 32 -13.20 -5.49 -19.44
C GLY A 32 -11.81 -5.77 -20.00
N ARG A 33 -11.65 -5.96 -21.29
CA ARG A 33 -10.38 -6.22 -22.00
C ARG A 33 -9.52 -7.32 -21.34
N GLY A 34 -10.19 -8.29 -20.70
CA GLY A 34 -9.50 -9.39 -20.02
C GLY A 34 -8.74 -10.29 -20.98
N LEU A 35 -7.58 -10.78 -20.55
CA LEU A 35 -6.75 -11.67 -21.36
C LEU A 35 -7.52 -12.94 -21.76
N GLY A 36 -7.48 -13.28 -23.07
CA GLY A 36 -8.21 -14.41 -23.64
C GLY A 36 -9.70 -14.15 -23.91
N THR A 37 -10.22 -12.95 -23.67
CA THR A 37 -11.60 -12.58 -24.02
C THR A 37 -11.70 -12.05 -25.46
N LYS A 38 -12.89 -12.15 -26.05
CA LYS A 38 -13.16 -11.50 -27.34
C LYS A 38 -13.11 -9.97 -27.24
N GLY A 39 -13.33 -9.43 -26.04
CA GLY A 39 -13.26 -8.01 -25.77
C GLY A 39 -11.86 -7.44 -25.97
N LEU A 40 -10.82 -8.17 -25.51
CA LEU A 40 -9.43 -7.80 -25.76
C LEU A 40 -9.09 -7.78 -27.26
N ASP A 41 -9.58 -8.78 -28.04
CA ASP A 41 -9.36 -8.81 -29.49
C ASP A 41 -10.04 -7.63 -30.20
N LYS A 42 -11.25 -7.24 -29.75
CA LYS A 42 -11.95 -6.05 -30.27
C LYS A 42 -11.17 -4.77 -29.96
N ALA A 43 -10.65 -4.64 -28.73
CA ALA A 43 -9.84 -3.50 -28.34
C ALA A 43 -8.56 -3.41 -29.18
N ALA A 44 -7.84 -4.53 -29.38
CA ALA A 44 -6.70 -4.61 -30.29
C ALA A 44 -7.07 -4.18 -31.72
N GLY A 45 -8.21 -4.64 -32.24
CA GLY A 45 -8.73 -4.24 -33.57
C GLY A 45 -9.05 -2.75 -33.66
N TYR A 46 -9.67 -2.20 -32.62
CA TYR A 46 -9.95 -0.77 -32.54
C TYR A 46 -8.67 0.07 -32.54
N ILE A 47 -7.69 -0.30 -31.69
CA ILE A 47 -6.38 0.37 -31.60
C ILE A 47 -5.66 0.31 -32.96
N GLU A 48 -5.60 -0.86 -33.58
CA GLU A 48 -4.99 -1.01 -34.91
C GLU A 48 -5.66 -0.08 -35.94
N GLN A 49 -6.98 0.02 -35.94
CA GLN A 49 -7.73 0.94 -36.81
C GLN A 49 -7.31 2.40 -36.57
N GLN A 50 -7.14 2.82 -35.31
CA GLN A 50 -6.73 4.19 -34.97
C GLN A 50 -5.30 4.48 -35.41
N LEU A 51 -4.35 3.54 -35.21
CA LEU A 51 -2.98 3.71 -35.67
C LEU A 51 -2.90 3.81 -37.20
N ARG A 52 -3.70 3.03 -37.94
CA ARG A 52 -3.85 3.15 -39.41
C ARG A 52 -4.44 4.51 -39.81
N ALA A 53 -5.48 5.00 -39.10
CA ALA A 53 -6.07 6.31 -39.36
C ALA A 53 -5.07 7.45 -39.09
N ALA A 54 -4.21 7.29 -38.07
CA ALA A 54 -3.09 8.17 -37.80
C ALA A 54 -1.94 8.04 -38.80
N LYS A 55 -2.05 7.15 -39.84
CA LYS A 55 -1.05 6.91 -40.89
C LYS A 55 0.32 6.48 -40.34
N LEU A 56 0.34 5.76 -39.23
CA LEU A 56 1.55 5.08 -38.79
C LEU A 56 1.79 3.83 -39.65
N GLU A 57 3.05 3.47 -39.84
CA GLU A 57 3.43 2.21 -40.50
C GLU A 57 3.37 1.05 -39.50
N PRO A 58 3.06 -0.19 -39.94
CA PRO A 58 3.05 -1.35 -39.05
C PRO A 58 4.43 -1.61 -38.45
N ALA A 59 4.52 -1.86 -37.13
CA ALA A 59 5.80 -2.04 -36.45
C ALA A 59 6.41 -3.44 -36.70
N PHE A 60 5.61 -4.46 -36.99
CA PHE A 60 6.08 -5.85 -37.12
C PHE A 60 5.97 -6.35 -38.55
N GLY A 61 6.82 -5.78 -39.41
CA GLY A 61 6.84 -6.08 -40.82
C GLY A 61 5.59 -5.54 -41.53
N LYS A 62 4.59 -6.40 -41.80
CA LYS A 62 3.32 -5.98 -42.41
C LYS A 62 2.18 -5.94 -41.40
N SER A 63 2.45 -6.28 -40.13
CA SER A 63 1.47 -6.38 -39.05
C SER A 63 1.66 -5.25 -38.03
N TYR A 64 0.56 -4.75 -37.52
CA TYR A 64 0.57 -3.91 -36.30
C TYR A 64 0.61 -4.74 -35.02
N ARG A 65 0.36 -6.06 -35.10
CA ARG A 65 0.22 -6.95 -33.95
C ARG A 65 1.44 -7.84 -33.79
N GLN A 66 1.86 -8.01 -32.55
CA GLN A 66 2.87 -8.95 -32.08
C GLN A 66 2.23 -9.91 -31.08
N SER A 67 1.97 -11.14 -31.50
CA SER A 67 1.38 -12.19 -30.66
C SER A 67 2.44 -12.90 -29.81
N PHE A 68 2.08 -13.24 -28.58
CA PHE A 68 2.92 -14.00 -27.65
C PHE A 68 2.08 -14.82 -26.68
N PRO A 69 2.60 -15.98 -26.19
CA PRO A 69 1.89 -16.81 -25.22
C PRO A 69 1.99 -16.18 -23.81
N VAL A 70 0.86 -16.13 -23.10
CA VAL A 70 0.78 -15.72 -21.69
C VAL A 70 0.16 -16.85 -20.90
N LYS A 71 0.83 -17.28 -19.85
CA LYS A 71 0.29 -18.29 -18.95
C LYS A 71 -0.87 -17.68 -18.15
N ILE A 72 -2.04 -18.31 -18.25
CA ILE A 72 -3.26 -17.84 -17.56
C ILE A 72 -3.69 -18.77 -16.43
N GLY A 73 -3.08 -19.94 -16.30
CA GLY A 73 -3.45 -20.89 -15.27
C GLY A 73 -2.94 -22.30 -15.57
N VAL A 74 -3.63 -23.28 -15.03
CA VAL A 74 -3.31 -24.71 -15.18
C VAL A 74 -4.56 -25.53 -15.46
N ALA A 75 -4.38 -26.68 -16.10
CA ALA A 75 -5.41 -27.67 -16.34
C ALA A 75 -4.93 -29.07 -15.93
N LEU A 76 -5.84 -29.96 -15.60
CA LEU A 76 -5.52 -31.37 -15.36
C LEU A 76 -5.12 -32.03 -16.68
N GLY A 77 -3.99 -32.73 -16.67
CA GLY A 77 -3.67 -33.69 -17.71
C GLY A 77 -4.41 -35.03 -17.53
N THR A 78 -4.05 -36.00 -18.34
CA THR A 78 -4.79 -37.26 -18.43
C THR A 78 -4.21 -38.39 -17.57
N THR A 79 -3.07 -38.20 -16.94
CA THR A 79 -2.34 -39.24 -16.21
C THR A 79 -2.40 -39.10 -14.68
N ASN A 80 -3.29 -38.24 -14.19
CA ASN A 80 -3.48 -38.02 -12.75
C ASN A 80 -4.01 -39.32 -12.09
N ARG A 81 -3.32 -39.82 -11.07
CA ARG A 81 -3.76 -40.98 -10.27
C ARG A 81 -3.08 -40.99 -8.91
N VAL A 82 -3.78 -41.45 -7.90
CA VAL A 82 -3.21 -41.85 -6.60
C VAL A 82 -3.70 -43.25 -6.29
N GLU A 83 -2.77 -44.18 -6.03
CA GLU A 83 -3.11 -45.56 -5.79
C GLU A 83 -4.00 -45.72 -4.56
N GLY A 84 -5.08 -46.50 -4.70
CA GLY A 84 -6.04 -46.70 -3.61
C GLY A 84 -7.05 -45.58 -3.36
N LEU A 85 -7.00 -44.47 -4.10
CA LEU A 85 -7.98 -43.38 -4.03
C LEU A 85 -8.82 -43.33 -5.32
N LYS A 86 -10.09 -42.96 -5.17
CA LYS A 86 -10.99 -42.62 -6.29
C LYS A 86 -10.76 -41.20 -6.75
N ASP A 87 -11.14 -40.89 -8.00
CA ASP A 87 -10.95 -39.58 -8.60
C ASP A 87 -11.67 -38.44 -7.85
N ASP A 88 -12.74 -38.73 -7.12
CA ASP A 88 -13.48 -37.74 -6.32
C ASP A 88 -12.94 -37.58 -4.89
N GLU A 89 -11.98 -38.39 -4.44
CA GLU A 89 -11.40 -38.39 -3.10
C GLU A 89 -10.20 -37.44 -3.00
N TRP A 90 -9.66 -36.96 -4.11
CA TRP A 90 -8.48 -36.06 -4.13
C TRP A 90 -8.43 -35.14 -5.36
N THR A 91 -7.56 -34.17 -5.33
CA THR A 91 -7.27 -33.29 -6.48
C THR A 91 -5.84 -32.74 -6.36
N PRO A 92 -5.12 -32.54 -7.47
CA PRO A 92 -3.92 -31.68 -7.45
C PRO A 92 -4.27 -30.23 -7.10
N LEU A 93 -3.38 -29.54 -6.43
CA LEU A 93 -3.52 -28.10 -6.27
C LEU A 93 -2.93 -27.35 -7.48
N GLY A 94 -3.44 -26.16 -7.78
CA GLY A 94 -3.06 -25.38 -8.96
C GLY A 94 -1.57 -25.03 -9.05
N PHE A 95 -0.90 -24.96 -7.91
CA PHE A 95 0.54 -24.75 -7.82
C PHE A 95 1.39 -26.03 -7.71
N SER A 96 0.79 -27.19 -7.87
CA SER A 96 1.53 -28.47 -7.87
C SER A 96 2.49 -28.54 -9.05
N SER A 97 3.67 -29.12 -8.84
CA SER A 97 4.50 -29.55 -9.96
C SER A 97 4.03 -30.89 -10.49
N PRO A 98 4.09 -31.13 -11.80
CA PRO A 98 3.85 -32.48 -12.34
C PRO A 98 4.97 -33.43 -11.89
N GLY A 99 4.61 -34.69 -11.68
CA GLY A 99 5.58 -35.71 -11.30
C GLY A 99 4.95 -36.94 -10.66
N SER A 100 5.71 -38.01 -10.59
CA SER A 100 5.34 -39.24 -9.85
C SER A 100 6.03 -39.25 -8.50
N PHE A 101 5.34 -39.76 -7.51
CA PHE A 101 5.86 -39.91 -6.16
C PHE A 101 5.50 -41.27 -5.55
N SER A 102 6.34 -41.77 -4.65
CA SER A 102 6.08 -42.93 -3.82
C SER A 102 6.88 -42.82 -2.53
N GLY A 103 6.24 -43.00 -1.40
CA GLY A 103 6.92 -42.94 -0.11
C GLY A 103 6.01 -43.16 1.09
N PRO A 104 6.58 -43.52 2.26
CA PRO A 104 5.83 -43.53 3.51
C PRO A 104 5.20 -42.19 3.83
N ILE A 105 3.99 -42.21 4.40
CA ILE A 105 3.35 -40.95 4.83
C ILE A 105 3.97 -40.51 6.15
N ALA A 106 4.48 -39.26 6.18
CA ALA A 106 4.86 -38.55 7.39
C ALA A 106 3.77 -37.53 7.69
N PHE A 107 2.98 -37.75 8.74
CA PHE A 107 2.05 -36.75 9.23
C PHE A 107 2.78 -35.69 10.05
N VAL A 108 2.67 -34.45 9.67
CA VAL A 108 3.41 -33.32 10.23
C VAL A 108 2.48 -32.21 10.78
N GLY A 109 1.32 -32.63 11.31
CA GLY A 109 0.39 -31.68 11.89
C GLY A 109 -0.13 -30.67 10.88
N TYR A 110 0.01 -29.39 11.16
CA TYR A 110 -0.27 -28.31 10.22
C TYR A 110 0.92 -27.99 9.31
N GLY A 111 2.10 -28.59 9.54
CA GLY A 111 3.31 -28.32 8.75
C GLY A 111 3.92 -26.95 9.00
N ILE A 112 3.75 -26.40 10.19
CA ILE A 112 4.16 -25.03 10.54
C ILE A 112 5.54 -25.02 11.18
N GLU A 113 6.39 -24.13 10.70
CA GLU A 113 7.71 -23.77 11.23
C GLU A 113 7.72 -22.29 11.65
N ALA A 114 7.21 -22.00 12.84
CA ALA A 114 7.12 -20.67 13.41
C ALA A 114 8.12 -20.52 14.58
N ALA A 115 9.40 -20.40 14.24
CA ALA A 115 10.48 -20.25 15.23
C ALA A 115 10.26 -19.12 16.25
N PRO A 116 9.75 -17.93 15.87
CA PRO A 116 9.46 -16.85 16.81
C PRO A 116 8.39 -17.21 17.85
N LEU A 117 7.47 -18.15 17.51
CA LEU A 117 6.43 -18.64 18.40
C LEU A 117 6.84 -19.92 19.16
N ASN A 118 8.08 -20.39 18.96
CA ASN A 118 8.57 -21.66 19.49
C ASN A 118 7.69 -22.86 19.11
N TYR A 119 7.10 -22.81 17.91
CA TYR A 119 6.24 -23.85 17.34
C TYR A 119 6.83 -24.41 16.06
N ARG A 120 7.27 -25.70 16.09
CA ARG A 120 8.01 -26.34 15.00
C ARG A 120 7.55 -27.78 14.82
N GLU A 121 6.71 -28.03 13.85
CA GLU A 121 6.15 -29.36 13.59
C GLU A 121 7.05 -30.26 12.73
N LEU A 122 8.00 -29.66 12.02
CA LEU A 122 8.94 -30.41 11.18
C LEU A 122 10.27 -30.74 11.90
N ASP A 123 10.48 -30.24 13.11
CA ASP A 123 11.65 -30.57 13.90
C ASP A 123 11.57 -32.05 14.40
N GLY A 124 12.67 -32.77 14.26
CA GLY A 124 12.81 -34.16 14.74
C GLY A 124 12.13 -35.20 13.86
N ILE A 125 11.49 -34.83 12.74
CA ILE A 125 10.96 -35.78 11.76
C ILE A 125 11.78 -35.77 10.47
N ASP A 126 12.23 -36.93 10.01
CA ASP A 126 12.90 -37.06 8.73
C ASP A 126 11.87 -37.14 7.61
N LEU A 127 11.85 -36.18 6.68
CA LEU A 127 10.97 -36.15 5.50
C LEU A 127 11.62 -36.65 4.22
N LYS A 128 12.91 -36.97 4.24
CA LYS A 128 13.60 -37.42 3.03
C LYS A 128 12.96 -38.69 2.45
N GLY A 129 12.52 -38.56 1.20
CA GLY A 129 11.84 -39.67 0.48
C GLY A 129 10.43 -40.00 0.97
N LYS A 130 9.82 -39.16 1.80
CA LYS A 130 8.48 -39.37 2.34
C LYS A 130 7.44 -38.42 1.73
N VAL A 131 6.18 -38.78 1.84
CA VAL A 131 5.02 -37.95 1.51
C VAL A 131 4.58 -37.22 2.76
N ALA A 132 4.69 -35.88 2.78
CA ALA A 132 4.28 -35.08 3.92
C ALA A 132 2.76 -34.87 3.90
N LEU A 133 2.06 -35.41 4.91
CA LEU A 133 0.62 -35.15 5.13
C LEU A 133 0.44 -34.06 6.16
N MET A 134 -0.30 -33.00 5.81
CA MET A 134 -0.52 -31.86 6.68
C MET A 134 -1.92 -31.26 6.56
N LEU A 135 -2.37 -30.68 7.65
CA LEU A 135 -3.61 -29.93 7.71
C LEU A 135 -3.45 -28.56 6.98
N ARG A 136 -4.51 -28.14 6.31
CA ARG A 136 -4.67 -26.72 5.91
C ARG A 136 -4.77 -25.86 7.15
N TYR A 137 -4.60 -24.52 6.94
CA TYR A 137 -4.75 -23.53 8.00
C TYR A 137 -3.68 -23.65 9.11
N GLU A 138 -4.04 -23.38 10.36
CA GLU A 138 -3.15 -23.33 11.51
C GLU A 138 -3.86 -23.75 12.81
N PRO A 139 -3.14 -24.04 13.91
CA PRO A 139 -3.76 -24.33 15.19
C PRO A 139 -4.55 -23.13 15.69
N GLN A 140 -5.66 -23.42 16.43
CA GLN A 140 -6.50 -22.38 17.07
C GLN A 140 -7.02 -21.32 16.09
N GLU A 141 -7.21 -21.64 14.80
CA GLU A 141 -7.62 -20.69 13.74
C GLU A 141 -8.88 -19.89 14.08
N ARG A 142 -9.79 -20.44 14.89
CA ARG A 142 -11.03 -19.78 15.32
C ARG A 142 -10.90 -19.04 16.63
N ASP A 143 -9.78 -19.14 17.32
CA ASP A 143 -9.51 -18.49 18.59
C ASP A 143 -8.91 -17.11 18.36
N GLU A 144 -9.61 -16.07 18.80
CA GLU A 144 -9.13 -14.68 18.74
C GLU A 144 -7.84 -14.46 19.53
N LYS A 145 -7.55 -15.35 20.49
CA LYS A 145 -6.36 -15.27 21.34
C LYS A 145 -5.22 -16.17 20.87
N SER A 146 -5.36 -16.79 19.69
CA SER A 146 -4.31 -17.62 19.14
C SER A 146 -3.01 -16.83 18.95
N VAL A 147 -1.89 -17.45 19.30
CA VAL A 147 -0.54 -16.91 19.04
C VAL A 147 -0.21 -16.79 17.53
N PHE A 148 -1.04 -17.43 16.68
CA PHE A 148 -0.95 -17.38 15.22
C PHE A 148 -1.81 -16.25 14.61
N ASP A 149 -1.72 -15.02 15.15
CA ASP A 149 -2.45 -13.83 14.68
C ASP A 149 -3.99 -13.88 14.90
N GLY A 150 -4.46 -14.68 15.87
CA GLY A 150 -5.87 -14.79 16.20
C GLY A 150 -6.68 -15.45 15.08
N LYS A 151 -7.77 -14.84 14.64
CA LYS A 151 -8.60 -15.32 13.51
C LYS A 151 -8.06 -14.96 12.13
N ARG A 152 -6.97 -14.22 12.04
CA ARG A 152 -6.35 -13.88 10.75
C ARG A 152 -5.35 -14.96 10.39
N PRO A 153 -5.35 -15.43 9.13
CA PRO A 153 -4.34 -16.40 8.71
C PRO A 153 -2.94 -15.82 8.90
N SER A 154 -2.10 -16.51 9.67
CA SER A 154 -0.71 -16.14 9.82
C SER A 154 0.09 -16.44 8.54
N ARG A 155 1.28 -15.86 8.40
CA ARG A 155 2.17 -16.14 7.24
C ARG A 155 2.54 -17.62 7.12
N TRP A 156 2.58 -18.35 8.23
CA TRP A 156 2.95 -19.76 8.28
C TRP A 156 1.81 -20.69 7.84
N SER A 157 0.56 -20.22 7.81
CA SER A 157 -0.59 -21.01 7.37
C SER A 157 -0.66 -21.19 5.85
N ALA A 158 0.10 -20.41 5.08
CA ALA A 158 0.10 -20.44 3.63
C ALA A 158 0.54 -21.82 3.08
N MET A 159 -0.31 -22.47 2.28
CA MET A 159 -0.04 -23.83 1.75
C MET A 159 1.27 -23.91 0.97
N ARG A 160 1.62 -22.86 0.23
CA ARG A 160 2.89 -22.78 -0.52
C ARG A 160 4.10 -22.76 0.41
N TYR A 161 4.04 -21.97 1.49
CA TYR A 161 5.10 -21.95 2.50
C TYR A 161 5.31 -23.33 3.11
N LYS A 162 4.23 -24.01 3.49
CA LYS A 162 4.30 -25.37 4.05
C LYS A 162 4.86 -26.38 3.06
N ALA A 163 4.45 -26.29 1.78
CA ALA A 163 4.97 -27.15 0.72
C ALA A 163 6.47 -26.92 0.49
N MET A 164 6.93 -25.67 0.49
CA MET A 164 8.35 -25.31 0.42
C MET A 164 9.12 -25.91 1.60
N GLN A 165 8.64 -25.74 2.82
CA GLN A 165 9.29 -26.28 4.03
C GLN A 165 9.44 -27.79 3.99
N ALA A 166 8.43 -28.53 3.48
CA ALA A 166 8.51 -29.98 3.29
C ALA A 166 9.49 -30.37 2.18
N ARG A 167 9.50 -29.66 1.05
CA ARG A 167 10.43 -29.84 -0.06
C ARG A 167 11.88 -29.70 0.40
N GLU A 168 12.20 -28.63 1.12
CA GLU A 168 13.57 -28.36 1.62
C GLU A 168 14.07 -29.47 2.55
N ARG A 169 13.15 -30.21 3.19
CA ARG A 169 13.48 -31.37 4.03
C ARG A 169 13.45 -32.70 3.28
N GLY A 170 13.34 -32.64 1.94
CA GLY A 170 13.44 -33.78 1.05
C GLY A 170 12.15 -34.62 0.90
N ALA A 171 10.98 -34.06 1.23
CA ALA A 171 9.70 -34.70 0.91
C ALA A 171 9.54 -34.87 -0.60
N VAL A 172 8.97 -36.01 -1.01
CA VAL A 172 8.73 -36.33 -2.44
C VAL A 172 7.36 -35.85 -2.93
N ALA A 173 6.43 -35.57 -2.02
CA ALA A 173 5.14 -34.96 -2.29
C ALA A 173 4.55 -34.37 -1.00
N VAL A 174 3.57 -33.48 -1.17
CA VAL A 174 2.76 -32.95 -0.08
C VAL A 174 1.30 -33.29 -0.30
N VAL A 175 0.65 -33.72 0.76
CA VAL A 175 -0.80 -33.98 0.81
C VAL A 175 -1.41 -33.06 1.83
N PHE A 176 -2.29 -32.17 1.38
CA PHE A 176 -3.10 -31.35 2.26
C PHE A 176 -4.44 -32.01 2.57
N VAL A 177 -4.96 -31.77 3.76
CA VAL A 177 -6.32 -32.14 4.16
C VAL A 177 -6.96 -31.01 4.93
N THR A 178 -8.24 -30.72 4.67
CA THR A 178 -9.02 -29.82 5.52
C THR A 178 -9.33 -30.56 6.82
N GLY A 179 -9.01 -29.98 7.97
CA GLY A 179 -9.30 -30.61 9.25
C GLY A 179 -10.81 -30.66 9.55
N PRO A 180 -11.28 -31.64 10.36
CA PRO A 180 -12.71 -31.77 10.69
C PRO A 180 -13.36 -30.51 11.24
N LEU A 181 -12.63 -29.67 11.99
CA LEU A 181 -13.14 -28.41 12.54
C LEU A 181 -13.44 -27.35 11.46
N GLN A 182 -12.69 -27.37 10.36
CA GLN A 182 -12.84 -26.42 9.23
C GLN A 182 -13.70 -26.99 8.09
N ASP A 183 -13.81 -28.30 7.98
CA ASP A 183 -14.57 -28.98 6.93
C ASP A 183 -16.09 -28.77 7.02
N GLU A 184 -16.59 -28.51 8.23
CA GLU A 184 -18.01 -28.26 8.52
C GLU A 184 -18.95 -29.32 7.94
N GLY A 185 -18.47 -30.54 7.82
CA GLY A 185 -19.21 -31.68 7.25
C GLY A 185 -19.40 -31.65 5.73
N LYS A 186 -18.68 -30.78 5.02
CA LYS A 186 -18.79 -30.64 3.55
C LYS A 186 -18.03 -31.73 2.82
N ASP A 187 -16.98 -32.28 3.42
CA ASP A 187 -16.11 -33.39 2.90
C ASP A 187 -15.80 -33.24 1.39
N LYS A 188 -15.36 -32.07 0.98
CA LYS A 188 -15.07 -31.74 -0.41
C LYS A 188 -13.59 -31.46 -0.61
N VAL A 189 -13.04 -31.87 -1.76
CA VAL A 189 -11.82 -31.29 -2.28
C VAL A 189 -12.17 -30.08 -3.14
N PRO A 190 -11.38 -28.97 -3.08
CA PRO A 190 -11.60 -27.87 -4.01
C PRO A 190 -11.37 -28.37 -5.44
N GLY A 191 -12.09 -27.81 -6.40
CA GLY A 191 -11.72 -27.99 -7.80
C GLY A 191 -10.32 -27.42 -8.05
N LEU A 192 -9.72 -27.79 -9.18
CA LEU A 192 -8.49 -27.12 -9.61
C LEU A 192 -8.78 -25.62 -9.76
N THR A 193 -8.20 -24.81 -8.91
CA THR A 193 -8.35 -23.36 -8.99
C THR A 193 -7.47 -22.85 -10.12
N ASN A 194 -8.06 -22.10 -11.04
CA ASN A 194 -7.37 -21.52 -12.18
C ASN A 194 -7.07 -20.03 -11.88
N ASP A 195 -6.46 -19.78 -10.72
CA ASP A 195 -6.32 -18.44 -10.15
C ASP A 195 -5.10 -17.68 -10.70
N GLY A 196 -4.85 -17.78 -12.00
CA GLY A 196 -3.77 -17.05 -12.68
C GLY A 196 -2.44 -17.84 -12.80
N PRO A 197 -1.37 -17.18 -13.25
CA PRO A 197 -0.08 -17.83 -13.58
C PRO A 197 0.70 -18.18 -12.32
N GLU A 198 0.26 -19.21 -11.61
CA GLU A 198 0.97 -19.69 -10.43
C GLU A 198 2.23 -20.47 -10.78
N SER A 199 3.35 -20.14 -10.14
CA SER A 199 4.61 -20.88 -10.28
C SER A 199 4.51 -22.24 -9.58
N PRO A 200 5.07 -23.33 -10.15
CA PRO A 200 5.08 -24.65 -9.54
C PRO A 200 5.83 -24.66 -8.20
N ALA A 201 5.41 -25.56 -7.27
CA ALA A 201 6.01 -25.69 -5.95
C ALA A 201 7.34 -26.48 -5.93
N GLY A 202 7.77 -27.05 -7.05
CA GLY A 202 8.97 -27.87 -7.16
C GLY A 202 8.78 -29.32 -6.73
N LEU A 203 7.55 -29.73 -6.34
CA LEU A 203 7.17 -31.10 -6.04
C LEU A 203 5.64 -31.30 -6.23
N PRO A 204 5.15 -32.56 -6.36
CA PRO A 204 3.72 -32.86 -6.38
C PRO A 204 3.01 -32.41 -5.10
N VAL A 205 1.91 -31.67 -5.25
CA VAL A 205 1.07 -31.21 -4.14
C VAL A 205 -0.39 -31.55 -4.45
N ILE A 206 -1.01 -32.30 -3.56
CA ILE A 206 -2.42 -32.72 -3.71
C ILE A 206 -3.21 -32.36 -2.44
N GLN A 207 -4.52 -32.28 -2.58
CA GLN A 207 -5.43 -32.27 -1.45
C GLN A 207 -6.34 -33.49 -1.49
N VAL A 208 -6.59 -34.10 -0.33
CA VAL A 208 -7.53 -35.22 -0.16
C VAL A 208 -8.73 -34.79 0.68
N LYS A 209 -9.85 -35.55 0.54
CA LYS A 209 -11.03 -35.37 1.40
C LYS A 209 -10.67 -35.65 2.87
N THR A 210 -11.38 -35.00 3.78
CA THR A 210 -11.27 -35.22 5.22
C THR A 210 -11.58 -36.66 5.57
N SER A 211 -12.65 -37.28 4.98
CA SER A 211 -13.02 -38.67 5.15
C SER A 211 -11.97 -39.64 4.63
N THR A 212 -11.20 -39.27 3.62
CA THR A 212 -10.09 -40.10 3.10
C THR A 212 -8.92 -40.11 4.10
N ALA A 213 -8.48 -38.99 4.56
CA ALA A 213 -7.39 -38.90 5.52
C ALA A 213 -7.78 -39.45 6.90
N ALA A 214 -9.07 -39.37 7.28
CA ALA A 214 -9.59 -39.99 8.51
C ALA A 214 -9.46 -41.52 8.55
N LYS A 215 -9.29 -42.20 7.38
CA LYS A 215 -8.97 -43.62 7.31
C LYS A 215 -7.51 -43.88 7.74
N TRP A 216 -6.64 -42.91 7.71
CA TRP A 216 -5.21 -43.02 7.98
C TRP A 216 -4.85 -42.64 9.42
N LEU A 217 -5.57 -41.64 10.00
CA LEU A 217 -5.35 -41.19 11.36
C LEU A 217 -6.57 -40.41 11.90
N ASP A 218 -6.69 -40.35 13.22
CA ASP A 218 -7.74 -39.57 13.91
C ASP A 218 -7.39 -38.07 13.89
N LEU A 219 -7.85 -37.37 12.84
CA LEU A 219 -7.65 -35.94 12.67
C LEU A 219 -8.40 -35.09 13.70
N ALA A 220 -9.59 -35.55 14.14
CA ALA A 220 -10.40 -34.81 15.08
C ALA A 220 -9.74 -34.75 16.46
N GLN A 221 -9.23 -35.92 16.93
CA GLN A 221 -8.49 -35.96 18.19
C GLN A 221 -7.20 -35.16 18.10
N PHE A 222 -6.47 -35.27 16.95
CA PHE A 222 -5.24 -34.50 16.73
C PHE A 222 -5.51 -32.99 16.86
N GLN A 223 -6.50 -32.44 16.12
CA GLN A 223 -6.83 -31.00 16.18
C GLN A 223 -7.17 -30.55 17.59
N LYS A 224 -8.02 -31.31 18.29
CA LYS A 224 -8.38 -31.02 19.66
C LYS A 224 -7.17 -30.94 20.60
N ASP A 225 -6.25 -31.87 20.44
CA ASP A 225 -5.05 -31.95 21.30
C ASP A 225 -4.07 -30.80 21.00
N VAL A 226 -3.87 -30.48 19.71
CA VAL A 226 -2.96 -29.40 19.31
C VAL A 226 -3.53 -28.03 19.67
N ASP A 227 -4.83 -27.83 19.47
CA ASP A 227 -5.48 -26.56 19.86
C ASP A 227 -5.45 -26.34 21.38
N ALA A 228 -5.42 -27.44 22.17
CA ALA A 228 -5.39 -27.32 23.64
C ALA A 228 -4.01 -26.96 24.20
N ASP A 229 -2.90 -27.43 23.59
CA ASP A 229 -1.57 -27.28 24.18
C ASP A 229 -0.47 -26.80 23.25
N LEU A 230 -0.75 -26.60 21.98
CA LEU A 230 0.18 -26.14 20.92
C LEU A 230 1.46 -26.97 20.86
N LYS A 231 1.38 -28.30 21.11
CA LYS A 231 2.55 -29.18 21.01
C LYS A 231 2.57 -29.92 19.70
N PRO A 232 3.68 -29.90 18.96
CA PRO A 232 3.88 -30.72 17.77
C PRO A 232 3.68 -32.22 18.05
N ARG A 233 3.02 -32.92 17.12
CA ARG A 233 2.70 -34.36 17.22
C ARG A 233 3.02 -35.10 15.94
N SER A 234 4.09 -34.69 15.28
CA SER A 234 4.52 -35.26 13.99
C SER A 234 4.99 -36.71 14.14
N ARG A 235 4.61 -37.59 13.17
CA ARG A 235 4.97 -38.98 13.15
C ARG A 235 4.90 -39.61 11.75
N VAL A 236 5.70 -40.61 11.50
CA VAL A 236 5.59 -41.44 10.29
C VAL A 236 4.48 -42.48 10.50
N LEU A 237 3.61 -42.67 9.51
CA LEU A 237 2.55 -43.64 9.50
C LEU A 237 3.06 -44.92 8.81
N ASP A 238 2.50 -46.08 9.20
CA ASP A 238 2.75 -47.36 8.53
C ASP A 238 1.86 -47.48 7.27
N LEU A 239 2.04 -46.54 6.37
CA LEU A 239 1.28 -46.40 5.12
C LEU A 239 2.15 -45.74 4.05
N THR A 240 2.21 -46.35 2.88
CA THR A 240 2.88 -45.75 1.69
C THR A 240 1.83 -45.19 0.74
N LEU A 241 2.08 -43.98 0.22
CA LEU A 241 1.25 -43.38 -0.81
C LEU A 241 2.06 -43.27 -2.11
N THR A 242 1.46 -43.73 -3.19
CA THR A 242 2.03 -43.68 -4.55
C THR A 242 1.06 -42.97 -5.46
N GLY A 243 1.58 -42.07 -6.30
CA GLY A 243 0.73 -41.34 -7.22
C GLY A 243 1.49 -40.67 -8.35
N THR A 244 0.73 -40.14 -9.28
CA THR A 244 1.22 -39.28 -10.37
C THR A 244 0.32 -38.06 -10.46
N VAL A 245 0.92 -36.87 -10.49
CA VAL A 245 0.28 -35.58 -10.75
C VAL A 245 0.65 -35.16 -12.16
N ASP A 246 -0.35 -34.80 -12.96
CA ASP A 246 -0.22 -34.29 -14.31
C ASP A 246 -1.02 -32.98 -14.40
N VAL A 247 -0.34 -31.89 -14.13
CA VAL A 247 -0.86 -30.52 -14.27
C VAL A 247 -0.12 -29.85 -15.40
N LYS A 248 -0.86 -29.20 -16.30
CA LYS A 248 -0.33 -28.54 -17.50
C LYS A 248 -0.67 -27.07 -17.46
N ALA A 249 0.33 -26.23 -17.74
CA ALA A 249 0.09 -24.79 -17.91
C ALA A 249 -0.90 -24.56 -19.05
N THR A 250 -1.81 -23.63 -18.86
CA THR A 250 -2.73 -23.12 -19.89
C THR A 250 -2.30 -21.72 -20.30
N TYR A 251 -2.39 -21.45 -21.59
CA TYR A 251 -1.93 -20.19 -22.18
C TYR A 251 -3.06 -19.50 -22.93
N ALA A 252 -3.10 -18.18 -22.84
CA ALA A 252 -3.84 -17.31 -23.75
C ALA A 252 -2.86 -16.59 -24.67
N GLU A 253 -3.37 -16.06 -25.77
CA GLU A 253 -2.60 -15.22 -26.67
C GLU A 253 -2.68 -13.77 -26.19
N GLY A 254 -1.53 -13.19 -25.80
CA GLY A 254 -1.32 -11.76 -25.64
C GLY A 254 -0.96 -11.14 -26.99
N GLN A 255 -1.36 -9.90 -27.22
CA GLN A 255 -1.08 -9.20 -28.47
C GLN A 255 -0.66 -7.76 -28.18
N ASN A 256 0.60 -7.40 -28.39
CA ASN A 256 0.96 -5.98 -28.47
C ASN A 256 0.48 -5.39 -29.80
N VAL A 257 0.03 -4.14 -29.78
CA VAL A 257 -0.38 -3.41 -31.00
C VAL A 257 0.51 -2.19 -31.15
N ALA A 258 1.31 -2.13 -32.24
CA ALA A 258 2.26 -1.05 -32.40
C ALA A 258 2.34 -0.51 -33.83
N GLY A 259 2.62 0.79 -33.92
CA GLY A 259 2.84 1.49 -35.18
C GLY A 259 4.02 2.44 -35.13
N ILE A 260 4.63 2.72 -36.28
CA ILE A 260 5.80 3.56 -36.41
C ILE A 260 5.48 4.82 -37.18
N LEU A 261 5.83 5.98 -36.65
CA LEU A 261 5.99 7.22 -37.40
C LEU A 261 7.46 7.32 -37.79
N PRO A 262 7.83 7.11 -39.08
CA PRO A 262 9.24 7.03 -39.49
C PRO A 262 10.00 8.31 -39.22
N GLY A 263 11.22 8.17 -38.78
CA GLY A 263 12.19 9.25 -38.64
C GLY A 263 12.60 9.88 -39.98
N ARG A 264 13.26 11.04 -39.90
CA ARG A 264 13.79 11.75 -41.10
C ARG A 264 15.14 12.36 -40.81
N GLY A 265 15.91 12.54 -41.89
CA GLY A 265 17.18 13.24 -41.83
C GLY A 265 18.21 12.56 -40.92
N LYS A 266 18.94 13.36 -40.14
CA LYS A 266 20.07 12.88 -39.33
C LYS A 266 19.67 12.08 -38.10
N LEU A 267 18.43 12.23 -37.64
CA LEU A 267 17.91 11.61 -36.41
C LEU A 267 17.07 10.35 -36.70
N LYS A 268 16.90 9.95 -37.94
CA LYS A 268 15.94 8.91 -38.38
C LYS A 268 16.15 7.56 -37.73
N ASP A 269 17.37 7.22 -37.35
CA ASP A 269 17.73 5.93 -36.76
C ASP A 269 17.52 5.86 -35.25
N ASP A 270 17.44 7.01 -34.57
CA ASP A 270 17.06 7.09 -33.16
C ASP A 270 15.54 6.94 -32.99
N VAL A 271 15.13 6.32 -31.91
CA VAL A 271 13.71 5.98 -31.60
C VAL A 271 13.26 6.55 -30.28
N ILE A 272 12.02 7.08 -30.23
CA ILE A 272 11.29 7.41 -29.03
C ILE A 272 10.09 6.46 -28.94
N VAL A 273 9.89 5.80 -27.81
CA VAL A 273 8.74 4.94 -27.54
C VAL A 273 7.70 5.71 -26.73
N ILE A 274 6.42 5.57 -27.12
CA ILE A 274 5.27 6.04 -26.32
C ILE A 274 4.34 4.85 -26.15
N GLY A 275 3.96 4.52 -24.91
CA GLY A 275 3.17 3.33 -24.64
C GLY A 275 2.20 3.44 -23.50
N ALA A 276 1.28 2.49 -23.45
CA ALA A 276 0.33 2.22 -22.40
C ALA A 276 -0.15 0.77 -22.53
N HIS A 277 -0.56 0.12 -21.46
CA HIS A 277 -1.27 -1.15 -21.62
C HIS A 277 -2.74 -0.92 -21.94
N TYR A 278 -3.36 -1.91 -22.62
CA TYR A 278 -4.76 -1.83 -23.01
C TYR A 278 -5.62 -3.00 -22.51
N ASP A 279 -4.99 -4.03 -21.92
CA ASP A 279 -5.69 -5.09 -21.19
C ASP A 279 -6.14 -4.59 -19.81
N HIS A 280 -7.07 -5.33 -19.19
CA HIS A 280 -7.51 -5.14 -17.82
C HIS A 280 -8.09 -6.47 -17.28
N LEU A 281 -8.79 -6.45 -16.14
CA LEU A 281 -9.15 -7.64 -15.37
C LEU A 281 -10.32 -8.47 -15.95
N GLY A 282 -10.98 -8.04 -17.03
CA GLY A 282 -12.08 -8.78 -17.62
C GLY A 282 -13.28 -8.92 -16.67
N TYR A 283 -13.58 -10.15 -16.27
CA TYR A 283 -14.63 -10.47 -15.30
C TYR A 283 -14.11 -10.54 -13.86
N GLY A 284 -13.01 -9.88 -13.54
CA GLY A 284 -12.44 -9.83 -12.19
C GLY A 284 -11.66 -11.09 -11.80
N GLY A 285 -11.83 -11.55 -10.56
CA GLY A 285 -11.08 -12.66 -10.00
C GLY A 285 -9.81 -12.22 -9.28
N LYS A 286 -8.72 -12.98 -9.41
CA LYS A 286 -7.43 -12.65 -8.79
C LYS A 286 -6.89 -11.34 -9.40
N GLY A 287 -6.56 -10.37 -8.58
CA GLY A 287 -6.20 -9.02 -9.00
C GLY A 287 -7.30 -8.01 -8.72
N SER A 288 -8.57 -8.42 -8.73
CA SER A 288 -9.68 -7.55 -8.34
C SER A 288 -9.66 -7.24 -6.84
N MET A 289 -9.94 -6.00 -6.49
CA MET A 289 -10.20 -5.59 -5.10
C MET A 289 -11.54 -6.13 -4.58
N ARG A 290 -12.37 -6.70 -5.48
CA ARG A 290 -13.60 -7.44 -5.18
C ARG A 290 -13.54 -8.84 -5.82
N PRO A 291 -12.70 -9.75 -5.34
CA PRO A 291 -12.39 -11.03 -6.03
C PRO A 291 -13.58 -11.99 -6.16
N ASN A 292 -14.64 -11.79 -5.39
CA ASN A 292 -15.88 -12.59 -5.45
C ASN A 292 -16.95 -11.94 -6.35
N ASP A 293 -16.67 -10.78 -6.93
CA ASP A 293 -17.56 -10.08 -7.85
C ASP A 293 -17.15 -10.45 -9.29
N SER A 294 -18.06 -11.05 -10.05
CA SER A 294 -17.86 -11.44 -11.45
C SER A 294 -18.41 -10.41 -12.44
N ALA A 295 -18.72 -9.20 -11.99
CA ALA A 295 -19.10 -8.10 -12.88
C ALA A 295 -17.92 -7.71 -13.78
N ILE A 296 -18.24 -7.13 -14.94
CA ILE A 296 -17.21 -6.66 -15.87
C ILE A 296 -16.43 -5.52 -15.21
N HIS A 297 -15.09 -5.63 -15.21
CA HIS A 297 -14.19 -4.58 -14.81
C HIS A 297 -13.83 -3.77 -16.05
N ASN A 298 -14.53 -2.66 -16.28
CA ASN A 298 -14.37 -1.86 -17.49
C ASN A 298 -13.04 -1.14 -17.61
N GLY A 299 -12.37 -0.85 -16.49
CA GLY A 299 -11.02 -0.27 -16.46
C GLY A 299 -10.92 1.02 -17.26
N ALA A 300 -11.76 2.01 -16.95
CA ALA A 300 -11.81 3.26 -17.69
C ALA A 300 -10.58 4.13 -17.39
N ASP A 301 -10.14 4.18 -16.13
CA ASP A 301 -8.87 4.79 -15.79
C ASP A 301 -7.72 3.80 -15.98
N ASP A 302 -7.88 2.58 -15.53
CA ASP A 302 -6.90 1.50 -15.64
C ASP A 302 -7.28 0.49 -16.75
N ASN A 303 -6.74 0.57 -18.01
CA ASN A 303 -5.96 1.69 -18.49
C ASN A 303 -6.48 2.15 -19.89
N ALA A 304 -7.83 2.30 -20.01
CA ALA A 304 -8.38 2.90 -21.22
C ALA A 304 -7.94 4.38 -21.33
N SER A 305 -7.67 5.07 -20.21
CA SER A 305 -7.25 6.46 -20.16
C SER A 305 -5.85 6.65 -20.79
N GLY A 306 -4.87 5.87 -20.37
CA GLY A 306 -3.51 5.88 -20.93
C GLY A 306 -3.50 5.46 -22.40
N THR A 307 -4.20 4.39 -22.73
CA THR A 307 -4.37 3.93 -24.12
C THR A 307 -4.95 5.02 -25.03
N ALA A 308 -5.99 5.72 -24.57
CA ALA A 308 -6.62 6.84 -25.29
C ALA A 308 -5.63 8.00 -25.48
N ALA A 309 -4.89 8.35 -24.44
CA ALA A 309 -3.91 9.43 -24.50
C ALA A 309 -2.77 9.12 -25.48
N VAL A 310 -2.29 7.86 -25.54
CA VAL A 310 -1.29 7.41 -26.50
C VAL A 310 -1.82 7.50 -27.95
N MET A 311 -3.04 7.06 -28.22
CA MET A 311 -3.66 7.17 -29.56
C MET A 311 -3.86 8.63 -29.99
N TYR A 312 -4.27 9.49 -29.07
CA TYR A 312 -4.34 10.94 -29.30
C TYR A 312 -2.96 11.51 -29.63
N ALA A 313 -1.95 11.19 -28.83
CA ALA A 313 -0.58 11.64 -29.04
C ALA A 313 -0.03 11.19 -30.40
N ALA A 314 -0.32 9.97 -30.83
CA ALA A 314 0.08 9.45 -32.15
C ALA A 314 -0.42 10.32 -33.29
N THR A 315 -1.71 10.73 -33.23
CA THR A 315 -2.33 11.62 -34.24
C THR A 315 -1.72 13.03 -34.21
N ARG A 316 -1.56 13.59 -33.02
CA ARG A 316 -0.95 14.94 -32.83
C ARG A 316 0.48 15.00 -33.32
N LEU A 317 1.28 13.99 -33.02
CA LEU A 317 2.71 13.90 -33.42
C LEU A 317 2.88 13.79 -34.94
N ARG A 318 2.02 13.01 -35.63
CA ARG A 318 1.99 12.97 -37.09
C ARG A 318 1.89 14.38 -37.70
N ASP A 319 0.94 15.17 -37.18
CA ASP A 319 0.66 16.51 -37.71
C ASP A 319 1.75 17.53 -37.31
N THR A 320 2.14 17.52 -36.02
CA THR A 320 3.15 18.42 -35.45
C THR A 320 4.53 18.23 -36.08
N LEU A 321 4.87 17.00 -36.45
CA LEU A 321 6.17 16.63 -37.01
C LEU A 321 6.16 16.51 -38.56
N ALA A 322 5.03 16.82 -39.22
CA ALA A 322 4.88 16.64 -40.67
C ALA A 322 5.98 17.34 -41.50
N ASN A 323 6.38 18.53 -41.11
CA ASN A 323 7.35 19.38 -41.76
C ASN A 323 8.77 19.35 -41.17
N ALA A 324 9.02 18.53 -40.12
CA ALA A 324 10.35 18.41 -39.52
C ALA A 324 11.33 17.78 -40.51
N LYS A 325 12.46 18.49 -40.76
CA LYS A 325 13.52 18.02 -41.66
C LYS A 325 14.31 16.87 -41.05
N ASP A 326 14.67 17.03 -39.78
CA ASP A 326 15.32 16.01 -38.96
C ASP A 326 14.36 15.65 -37.85
N ARG A 327 14.09 14.36 -37.66
CA ARG A 327 13.30 13.85 -36.55
C ARG A 327 13.61 12.41 -36.26
N ARG A 328 13.55 12.02 -34.99
CA ARG A 328 13.61 10.63 -34.54
C ARG A 328 12.37 9.86 -34.96
N THR A 329 12.52 8.57 -35.12
CA THR A 329 11.41 7.63 -35.28
C THR A 329 10.60 7.59 -33.99
N ILE A 330 9.26 7.52 -34.10
CA ILE A 330 8.40 7.30 -32.93
C ILE A 330 7.75 5.93 -33.08
N LEU A 331 7.95 5.07 -32.08
CA LEU A 331 7.29 3.79 -31.92
C LEU A 331 6.14 4.00 -30.91
N VAL A 332 4.90 3.89 -31.38
CA VAL A 332 3.70 3.89 -30.55
C VAL A 332 3.35 2.44 -30.26
N ALA A 333 3.35 2.05 -28.98
CA ALA A 333 3.15 0.66 -28.53
C ALA A 333 2.07 0.57 -27.46
N LEU A 334 1.03 -0.21 -27.74
CA LEU A 334 -0.01 -0.54 -26.78
C LEU A 334 0.19 -2.00 -26.35
N PHE A 335 0.42 -2.19 -25.04
CA PHE A 335 0.80 -3.47 -24.47
C PHE A 335 -0.40 -4.27 -24.01
N SER A 336 -0.29 -5.59 -24.02
CA SER A 336 -1.27 -6.52 -23.46
C SER A 336 -0.60 -7.34 -22.36
N ALA A 337 -1.40 -7.91 -21.46
CA ALA A 337 -0.93 -8.72 -20.33
C ALA A 337 0.00 -7.96 -19.35
N GLU A 338 -0.23 -6.66 -19.16
CA GLU A 338 0.39 -5.89 -18.09
C GLU A 338 -0.08 -6.41 -16.73
N GLU A 339 -1.39 -6.60 -16.56
CA GLU A 339 -2.06 -7.10 -15.35
C GLU A 339 -1.60 -8.52 -14.92
N MET A 340 -0.93 -9.22 -15.83
CA MET A 340 -0.33 -10.53 -15.59
C MET A 340 1.18 -10.45 -15.29
N GLY A 341 1.71 -9.23 -15.05
CA GLY A 341 3.11 -8.99 -14.68
C GLY A 341 3.96 -8.45 -15.83
N LEU A 342 3.51 -7.37 -16.49
CA LEU A 342 4.23 -6.65 -17.54
C LEU A 342 4.53 -7.49 -18.79
N GLY A 343 3.71 -8.52 -19.08
CA GLY A 343 3.99 -9.52 -20.11
C GLY A 343 4.25 -8.92 -21.50
N GLY A 344 3.45 -7.92 -21.89
CA GLY A 344 3.53 -7.30 -23.22
C GLY A 344 4.76 -6.44 -23.42
N SER A 345 5.05 -5.53 -22.50
CA SER A 345 6.22 -4.65 -22.61
C SER A 345 7.52 -5.43 -22.52
N ALA A 346 7.59 -6.42 -21.63
CA ALA A 346 8.77 -7.28 -21.52
C ALA A 346 8.98 -8.11 -22.78
N TYR A 347 7.91 -8.70 -23.37
CA TYR A 347 8.01 -9.41 -24.63
C TYR A 347 8.43 -8.50 -25.78
N LEU A 348 7.88 -7.26 -25.85
CA LEU A 348 8.26 -6.30 -26.88
C LEU A 348 9.73 -5.90 -26.77
N VAL A 349 10.25 -5.69 -25.56
CA VAL A 349 11.67 -5.35 -25.35
C VAL A 349 12.59 -6.50 -25.79
N ASP A 350 12.25 -7.75 -25.46
CA ASP A 350 13.06 -8.92 -25.87
C ASP A 350 12.93 -9.27 -27.36
N HIS A 351 11.84 -8.85 -28.00
CA HIS A 351 11.56 -9.06 -29.44
C HIS A 351 11.26 -7.72 -30.14
N SER A 352 12.09 -6.73 -29.88
CA SER A 352 11.88 -5.35 -30.33
C SER A 352 11.89 -5.24 -31.85
N PRO A 353 10.95 -4.48 -32.46
CA PRO A 353 10.95 -4.21 -33.88
C PRO A 353 12.04 -3.24 -34.32
N VAL A 354 12.75 -2.64 -33.38
CA VAL A 354 13.86 -1.70 -33.59
C VAL A 354 15.04 -2.06 -32.69
N PRO A 355 16.28 -1.74 -33.04
CA PRO A 355 17.42 -1.99 -32.14
C PRO A 355 17.26 -1.25 -30.82
N LEU A 356 17.48 -1.94 -29.67
CA LEU A 356 17.28 -1.36 -28.35
C LEU A 356 18.21 -0.17 -28.06
N ASP A 357 19.45 -0.21 -28.52
CA ASP A 357 20.45 0.86 -28.40
C ASP A 357 20.09 2.14 -29.21
N HIS A 358 19.18 2.02 -30.16
CA HIS A 358 18.58 3.15 -30.85
C HIS A 358 17.45 3.82 -30.05
N ILE A 359 16.85 3.16 -29.07
CA ILE A 359 15.78 3.75 -28.25
C ILE A 359 16.39 4.74 -27.25
N LYS A 360 16.03 6.01 -27.38
CA LYS A 360 16.56 7.11 -26.56
C LYS A 360 15.69 7.44 -25.36
N ALA A 361 14.41 7.10 -25.43
CA ALA A 361 13.47 7.28 -24.32
C ALA A 361 12.20 6.46 -24.51
N MET A 362 11.55 6.14 -23.39
CA MET A 362 10.19 5.58 -23.37
C MET A 362 9.30 6.41 -22.43
N ILE A 363 8.11 6.78 -22.91
CA ILE A 363 7.08 7.49 -22.15
C ILE A 363 5.90 6.53 -21.96
N ASN A 364 5.60 6.18 -20.73
CA ASN A 364 4.48 5.33 -20.34
C ASN A 364 3.32 6.17 -19.79
N LEU A 365 2.10 5.74 -20.06
CA LEU A 365 0.89 6.34 -19.53
C LEU A 365 0.03 5.24 -18.90
N ASP A 366 -0.26 5.42 -17.63
CA ASP A 366 -1.07 4.45 -16.90
C ASP A 366 -1.90 5.19 -15.85
N MET A 367 -3.22 4.99 -15.84
CA MET A 367 -4.18 5.67 -14.98
C MET A 367 -4.04 7.21 -15.03
N VAL A 368 -4.32 7.81 -16.17
CA VAL A 368 -4.21 9.26 -16.39
C VAL A 368 -5.56 9.99 -16.45
N GLY A 369 -6.65 9.30 -16.13
CA GLY A 369 -8.02 9.80 -16.20
C GLY A 369 -8.62 10.29 -14.88
N ALA A 370 -8.00 10.01 -13.73
CA ALA A 370 -8.52 10.40 -12.43
C ALA A 370 -7.90 11.70 -11.86
N MET A 371 -7.42 12.57 -12.73
CA MET A 371 -6.75 13.83 -12.34
C MET A 371 -7.62 14.68 -11.41
N LYS A 372 -7.07 15.07 -10.27
CA LYS A 372 -7.64 16.02 -9.30
C LYS A 372 -6.72 17.23 -9.14
N ASP A 373 -7.30 18.43 -9.01
CA ASP A 373 -6.57 19.68 -8.74
C ASP A 373 -5.42 19.95 -9.71
N ASP A 374 -5.58 19.52 -10.98
CA ASP A 374 -4.56 19.64 -12.03
C ASP A 374 -3.24 18.91 -11.69
N LYS A 375 -3.25 18.01 -10.71
CA LYS A 375 -2.06 17.25 -10.25
C LYS A 375 -1.78 16.07 -11.19
N LEU A 376 -0.54 15.97 -11.62
CA LEU A 376 -0.01 14.85 -12.41
C LEU A 376 1.31 14.41 -11.80
N VAL A 377 1.55 13.12 -11.74
CA VAL A 377 2.83 12.56 -11.29
C VAL A 377 3.61 12.08 -12.51
N ALA A 378 4.90 12.43 -12.55
CA ALA A 378 5.85 11.94 -13.55
C ALA A 378 6.93 11.10 -12.86
N LEU A 379 6.70 9.78 -12.78
CA LEU A 379 7.65 8.84 -12.24
C LEU A 379 8.76 8.54 -13.25
N GLY A 380 9.91 8.05 -12.77
CA GLY A 380 11.07 7.79 -13.63
C GLY A 380 11.88 9.03 -13.97
N ALA A 381 11.56 10.20 -13.43
CA ALA A 381 12.23 11.44 -13.76
C ALA A 381 13.74 11.48 -13.36
N GLU A 382 14.18 10.57 -12.49
CA GLU A 382 15.61 10.40 -12.15
C GLU A 382 16.34 9.48 -13.13
N SER A 383 15.64 8.88 -14.09
CA SER A 383 16.25 8.07 -15.14
C SER A 383 17.07 8.87 -16.17
N ALA A 384 16.88 10.19 -16.19
CA ALA A 384 17.74 11.13 -16.95
C ALA A 384 17.65 12.55 -16.34
N PRO A 385 18.76 13.28 -16.24
CA PRO A 385 18.77 14.63 -15.64
C PRO A 385 17.99 15.67 -16.44
N GLU A 386 17.74 15.43 -17.72
CA GLU A 386 17.05 16.35 -18.62
C GLU A 386 15.53 16.37 -18.40
N TRP A 387 14.94 15.35 -17.73
CA TRP A 387 13.51 15.21 -17.58
C TRP A 387 12.86 16.35 -16.82
N LYS A 388 13.42 16.70 -15.65
CA LYS A 388 12.81 17.68 -14.78
C LYS A 388 12.57 19.03 -15.47
N ALA A 389 13.57 19.58 -16.13
CA ALA A 389 13.45 20.89 -16.81
C ALA A 389 12.41 20.86 -17.93
N LEU A 390 12.35 19.77 -18.70
CA LEU A 390 11.39 19.59 -19.79
C LEU A 390 9.96 19.51 -19.26
N ILE A 391 9.74 18.71 -18.22
CA ILE A 391 8.41 18.48 -17.62
C ILE A 391 7.91 19.76 -16.95
N ASP A 392 8.74 20.44 -16.15
CA ASP A 392 8.37 21.66 -15.44
C ASP A 392 7.96 22.77 -16.43
N THR A 393 8.70 22.91 -17.53
CA THR A 393 8.39 23.89 -18.58
C THR A 393 7.06 23.61 -19.24
N LEU A 394 6.89 22.40 -19.77
CA LEU A 394 5.68 22.02 -20.52
C LEU A 394 4.45 21.88 -19.61
N GLY A 395 4.62 21.40 -18.41
CA GLY A 395 3.57 21.35 -17.40
C GLY A 395 3.02 22.74 -17.05
N THR A 396 3.90 23.70 -16.82
CA THR A 396 3.52 25.11 -16.57
C THR A 396 2.71 25.70 -17.73
N GLU A 397 3.14 25.48 -18.98
CA GLU A 397 2.41 25.93 -20.18
C GLU A 397 0.99 25.37 -20.25
N LEU A 398 0.79 24.13 -19.81
CA LEU A 398 -0.50 23.43 -19.81
C LEU A 398 -1.29 23.63 -18.51
N LYS A 399 -0.79 24.42 -17.59
CA LYS A 399 -1.39 24.64 -16.26
C LYS A 399 -1.60 23.32 -15.51
N LEU A 400 -0.63 22.44 -15.59
CA LEU A 400 -0.57 21.20 -14.83
C LEU A 400 0.40 21.37 -13.66
N ASN A 401 0.00 20.88 -12.49
CA ASN A 401 0.87 20.75 -11.34
C ASN A 401 1.56 19.37 -11.40
N VAL A 402 2.74 19.33 -12.05
CA VAL A 402 3.45 18.07 -12.26
C VAL A 402 4.48 17.87 -11.17
N SER A 403 4.31 16.84 -10.33
CA SER A 403 5.34 16.37 -9.43
C SER A 403 6.19 15.30 -10.14
N SER A 404 7.52 15.47 -10.14
CA SER A 404 8.45 14.58 -10.85
C SER A 404 9.48 13.98 -9.90
N GLY A 405 9.79 12.68 -10.05
CA GLY A 405 10.79 11.98 -9.24
C GLY A 405 10.82 10.48 -9.46
N GLY A 406 11.58 9.79 -8.60
CA GLY A 406 11.71 8.34 -8.60
C GLY A 406 12.60 7.75 -9.70
N ASP A 407 13.08 6.52 -9.43
CA ASP A 407 13.79 5.73 -10.43
C ASP A 407 12.82 5.24 -11.52
N GLY A 408 13.33 4.58 -12.57
CA GLY A 408 12.48 4.07 -13.65
C GLY A 408 11.77 2.76 -13.31
N TYR A 409 11.98 2.19 -12.14
CA TYR A 409 11.27 0.98 -11.71
C TYR A 409 9.95 1.34 -11.06
N GLY A 410 8.90 0.63 -11.45
CA GLY A 410 7.54 0.79 -10.94
C GLY A 410 6.65 -0.35 -11.39
N PRO A 411 5.39 -0.37 -10.98
CA PRO A 411 4.46 -1.46 -11.30
C PRO A 411 3.77 -1.28 -12.66
N SER A 412 4.44 -0.72 -13.65
CA SER A 412 3.91 -0.57 -15.01
C SER A 412 5.00 -0.70 -16.07
N ASP A 413 4.66 -0.62 -17.34
CA ASP A 413 5.42 -1.02 -18.52
C ASP A 413 6.77 -0.33 -18.73
N GLN A 414 6.99 0.89 -18.20
CA GLN A 414 8.28 1.58 -18.26
C GLN A 414 9.41 0.77 -17.62
N THR A 415 9.09 -0.09 -16.64
CA THR A 415 10.05 -0.95 -15.94
C THR A 415 10.82 -1.85 -16.90
N SER A 416 10.15 -2.41 -17.90
CA SER A 416 10.75 -3.28 -18.88
C SER A 416 11.83 -2.56 -19.71
N PHE A 417 11.61 -1.30 -20.02
CA PHE A 417 12.58 -0.46 -20.77
C PHE A 417 13.71 0.05 -19.88
N TYR A 418 13.40 0.49 -18.67
CA TYR A 418 14.42 0.97 -17.73
C TYR A 418 15.43 -0.13 -17.37
N ALA A 419 14.97 -1.38 -17.23
CA ALA A 419 15.83 -2.55 -17.02
C ALA A 419 16.84 -2.77 -18.16
N LYS A 420 16.58 -2.22 -19.36
CA LYS A 420 17.50 -2.22 -20.52
C LYS A 420 18.29 -0.91 -20.64
N GLN A 421 18.37 -0.12 -19.57
CA GLN A 421 19.10 1.14 -19.49
C GLN A 421 18.57 2.22 -20.46
N ILE A 422 17.27 2.23 -20.71
CA ILE A 422 16.57 3.24 -21.50
C ILE A 422 15.97 4.26 -20.54
N PRO A 423 16.20 5.59 -20.74
CA PRO A 423 15.52 6.63 -19.95
C PRO A 423 14.01 6.54 -20.08
N VAL A 424 13.27 6.64 -18.97
CA VAL A 424 11.81 6.50 -18.96
C VAL A 424 11.11 7.64 -18.23
N LEU A 425 9.86 7.89 -18.62
CA LEU A 425 8.88 8.66 -17.88
C LEU A 425 7.61 7.83 -17.78
N HIS A 426 6.92 7.93 -16.64
CA HIS A 426 5.60 7.35 -16.44
C HIS A 426 4.67 8.42 -15.90
N PHE A 427 3.65 8.78 -16.67
CA PHE A 427 2.61 9.71 -16.25
C PHE A 427 1.47 8.96 -15.56
N PHE A 428 1.07 9.47 -14.39
CA PHE A 428 0.13 8.84 -13.48
C PHE A 428 -0.65 9.89 -12.69
N THR A 429 -1.96 9.72 -12.49
CA THR A 429 -2.81 10.66 -11.73
C THR A 429 -3.09 10.22 -10.29
N GLY A 430 -2.52 9.11 -9.86
CA GLY A 430 -2.70 8.54 -8.52
C GLY A 430 -3.72 7.40 -8.48
N THR A 431 -3.64 6.60 -7.43
CA THR A 431 -4.62 5.54 -7.17
C THR A 431 -5.91 6.14 -6.59
N HIS A 432 -7.02 5.47 -6.83
CA HIS A 432 -8.34 5.84 -6.32
C HIS A 432 -9.11 4.59 -5.84
N GLU A 433 -10.21 4.79 -5.13
CA GLU A 433 -11.00 3.70 -4.52
C GLU A 433 -11.65 2.75 -5.55
N ARG A 434 -11.75 3.16 -6.82
CA ARG A 434 -12.29 2.33 -7.91
C ARG A 434 -11.23 1.46 -8.59
N TYR A 435 -9.95 1.64 -8.25
CA TYR A 435 -8.85 0.85 -8.79
C TYR A 435 -9.12 -0.64 -8.64
N HIS A 436 -9.02 -1.40 -9.73
CA HIS A 436 -9.27 -2.83 -9.79
C HIS A 436 -10.67 -3.25 -9.26
N THR A 437 -11.69 -2.42 -9.48
CA THR A 437 -13.08 -2.74 -9.16
C THR A 437 -14.00 -2.56 -10.39
N PRO A 438 -15.20 -3.17 -10.40
CA PRO A 438 -16.18 -2.93 -11.47
C PRO A 438 -16.65 -1.47 -11.59
N ASP A 439 -16.33 -0.63 -10.60
CA ASP A 439 -16.78 0.78 -10.57
C ASP A 439 -15.81 1.72 -11.34
N ASP A 440 -14.74 1.19 -11.97
CA ASP A 440 -13.85 2.00 -12.82
C ASP A 440 -14.44 2.19 -14.21
N ASP A 441 -15.46 3.05 -14.26
CA ASP A 441 -16.24 3.36 -15.43
C ASP A 441 -15.96 4.75 -16.01
N ALA A 442 -16.26 4.94 -17.29
CA ALA A 442 -16.02 6.18 -18.04
C ALA A 442 -16.65 7.44 -17.40
N ASP A 443 -17.77 7.30 -16.70
CA ASP A 443 -18.44 8.44 -16.07
C ASP A 443 -17.69 9.00 -14.85
N ALA A 444 -16.70 8.27 -14.36
CA ALA A 444 -15.84 8.71 -13.27
C ALA A 444 -14.54 9.41 -13.74
N ILE A 445 -14.34 9.55 -15.05
CA ILE A 445 -13.11 10.10 -15.64
C ILE A 445 -13.15 11.62 -15.76
N ASN A 446 -12.04 12.26 -15.41
CA ASN A 446 -11.78 13.67 -15.73
C ASN A 446 -11.22 13.77 -17.15
N PHE A 447 -12.09 13.81 -18.15
CA PHE A 447 -11.70 13.86 -19.56
C PHE A 447 -10.82 15.07 -19.91
N ALA A 448 -11.10 16.23 -19.31
CA ALA A 448 -10.28 17.43 -19.52
C ALA A 448 -8.85 17.27 -18.95
N GLY A 449 -8.71 16.59 -17.83
CA GLY A 449 -7.40 16.22 -17.24
C GLY A 449 -6.66 15.23 -18.12
N ALA A 450 -7.33 14.18 -18.56
CA ALA A 450 -6.77 13.16 -19.47
C ALA A 450 -6.30 13.78 -20.80
N GLU A 451 -7.07 14.70 -21.38
CA GLU A 451 -6.70 15.40 -22.63
C GLU A 451 -5.45 16.29 -22.42
N ARG A 452 -5.33 16.98 -21.28
CA ARG A 452 -4.12 17.76 -20.96
C ARG A 452 -2.90 16.88 -20.76
N THR A 453 -3.04 15.70 -20.16
CA THR A 453 -1.95 14.73 -20.04
C THR A 453 -1.54 14.19 -21.42
N ALA A 454 -2.49 13.90 -22.29
CA ALA A 454 -2.23 13.49 -23.67
C ALA A 454 -1.51 14.59 -24.48
N GLU A 455 -1.89 15.86 -24.28
CA GLU A 455 -1.21 17.01 -24.89
C GLU A 455 0.22 17.19 -24.34
N LEU A 456 0.43 17.04 -23.01
CA LEU A 456 1.76 17.05 -22.40
C LEU A 456 2.65 15.96 -23.03
N THR A 457 2.13 14.73 -23.08
CA THR A 457 2.82 13.60 -23.71
C THR A 457 3.21 13.90 -25.15
N SER A 458 2.28 14.48 -25.92
CA SER A 458 2.54 14.86 -27.31
C SER A 458 3.66 15.89 -27.42
N ARG A 459 3.72 16.89 -26.53
CA ARG A 459 4.76 17.94 -26.53
C ARG A 459 6.11 17.41 -26.08
N VAL A 460 6.14 16.59 -25.02
CA VAL A 460 7.38 15.93 -24.57
C VAL A 460 7.95 15.10 -25.72
N ALA A 461 7.13 14.22 -26.31
CA ALA A 461 7.57 13.37 -27.40
C ALA A 461 7.98 14.17 -28.66
N ALA A 462 7.32 15.28 -28.96
CA ALA A 462 7.71 16.15 -30.09
C ALA A 462 9.07 16.82 -29.87
N SER A 463 9.36 17.29 -28.66
CA SER A 463 10.67 17.88 -28.30
C SER A 463 11.78 16.83 -28.41
N LEU A 464 11.55 15.62 -27.89
CA LEU A 464 12.48 14.51 -28.05
C LEU A 464 12.67 14.13 -29.51
N ALA A 465 11.60 14.05 -30.30
CA ALA A 465 11.65 13.67 -31.69
C ALA A 465 12.43 14.69 -32.53
N ARG A 466 12.33 15.99 -32.24
CA ARG A 466 13.11 17.03 -32.93
C ARG A 466 14.58 17.10 -32.49
N GLY A 467 14.96 16.34 -31.45
CA GLY A 467 16.31 16.39 -30.87
C GLY A 467 16.57 17.67 -30.06
N GLU A 468 15.54 18.40 -29.66
CA GLU A 468 15.65 19.58 -28.77
C GLU A 468 16.16 19.15 -27.40
N VAL A 469 15.72 17.97 -26.94
CA VAL A 469 16.21 17.28 -25.73
C VAL A 469 16.62 15.85 -26.12
N THR A 470 17.70 15.38 -25.55
CA THR A 470 18.16 13.99 -25.67
C THR A 470 18.44 13.49 -24.25
N PRO A 471 17.55 12.66 -23.68
CA PRO A 471 17.75 12.12 -22.35
C PRO A 471 19.01 11.25 -22.31
N THR A 472 19.81 11.43 -21.27
CA THR A 472 21.01 10.64 -20.98
C THR A 472 20.69 9.70 -19.83
N TYR A 473 20.77 8.39 -20.08
CA TYR A 473 20.45 7.41 -19.05
C TYR A 473 21.26 7.65 -17.77
N ALA A 474 20.55 7.75 -16.66
CA ALA A 474 21.10 7.83 -15.32
C ALA A 474 20.50 6.69 -14.48
N ARG A 475 21.37 5.97 -13.78
CA ARG A 475 20.93 4.97 -12.82
C ARG A 475 20.70 5.65 -11.48
N SER A 476 19.44 5.80 -11.09
CA SER A 476 19.10 6.41 -9.80
C SER A 476 19.62 5.53 -8.65
N THR A 477 20.21 6.18 -7.64
CA THR A 477 20.61 5.57 -6.37
C THR A 477 19.61 5.89 -5.26
N ALA A 478 18.53 6.60 -5.58
CA ALA A 478 17.47 6.90 -4.61
C ALA A 478 16.79 5.61 -4.15
N ALA A 479 16.39 5.57 -2.89
CA ALA A 479 15.55 4.49 -2.39
C ALA A 479 14.23 4.48 -3.20
N PRO A 480 13.71 3.30 -3.56
CA PRO A 480 12.48 3.24 -4.33
C PRO A 480 11.36 3.94 -3.56
N PRO A 481 10.49 4.71 -4.23
CA PRO A 481 9.24 5.10 -3.62
C PRO A 481 8.52 3.82 -3.20
N MET A 482 8.13 3.72 -1.92
CA MET A 482 7.43 2.56 -1.40
C MET A 482 6.03 2.53 -1.99
N GLN A 483 5.87 1.90 -3.15
CA GLN A 483 4.54 1.52 -3.64
C GLN A 483 4.10 0.25 -2.92
N GLY A 484 2.95 0.34 -2.27
CA GLY A 484 2.47 -0.64 -1.33
C GLY A 484 2.33 -2.06 -1.87
N ASP A 485 3.15 -2.96 -1.36
CA ASP A 485 2.69 -4.29 -1.02
C ASP A 485 2.63 -4.38 0.51
N SER A 486 1.42 -4.52 1.03
CA SER A 486 1.11 -4.56 2.46
C SER A 486 1.59 -5.84 3.16
N ARG A 487 2.38 -6.67 2.48
CA ARG A 487 2.97 -7.89 3.02
C ARG A 487 4.38 -7.59 3.53
N GLY A 488 4.46 -6.90 4.68
CA GLY A 488 5.70 -6.43 5.28
C GLY A 488 6.68 -7.54 5.65
N TYR A 489 7.70 -7.75 4.83
CA TYR A 489 8.94 -8.36 5.27
C TYR A 489 9.98 -7.26 5.41
N GLY A 490 10.65 -7.26 6.58
CA GLY A 490 11.62 -6.22 6.91
C GLY A 490 12.89 -6.29 6.06
N ALA A 491 13.27 -7.47 5.56
CA ALA A 491 14.49 -7.68 4.81
C ALA A 491 14.33 -7.34 3.31
N TYR A 492 15.37 -6.76 2.71
CA TYR A 492 15.38 -6.26 1.35
C TYR A 492 16.68 -6.62 0.63
N LEU A 493 16.59 -7.24 -0.56
CA LEU A 493 17.75 -7.58 -1.37
C LEU A 493 17.99 -6.59 -2.52
N GLY A 494 16.97 -5.98 -3.07
CA GLY A 494 17.09 -4.98 -4.14
C GLY A 494 17.18 -5.58 -5.54
N THR A 495 16.55 -6.71 -5.75
CA THR A 495 16.45 -7.37 -7.05
C THR A 495 15.21 -6.93 -7.83
N VAL A 496 15.29 -6.96 -9.14
CA VAL A 496 14.18 -6.75 -10.08
C VAL A 496 13.98 -8.05 -10.86
N PRO A 497 12.95 -8.84 -10.54
CA PRO A 497 12.67 -10.08 -11.23
C PRO A 497 12.32 -9.87 -12.71
N ASP A 498 12.73 -10.83 -13.56
CA ASP A 498 12.30 -10.92 -14.95
C ASP A 498 11.03 -11.77 -15.03
N PHE A 499 9.88 -11.12 -15.07
CA PHE A 499 8.58 -11.79 -15.09
C PHE A 499 8.30 -12.60 -16.36
N THR A 500 9.01 -12.35 -17.47
CA THR A 500 8.84 -13.11 -18.73
C THR A 500 9.57 -14.44 -18.73
N ALA A 501 10.63 -14.55 -17.94
CA ALA A 501 11.52 -15.71 -17.94
C ALA A 501 11.30 -16.66 -16.75
N MET A 502 10.29 -16.42 -15.92
CA MET A 502 10.07 -17.18 -14.69
C MET A 502 9.86 -18.71 -14.90
N GLU A 503 9.45 -19.14 -16.09
CA GLU A 503 9.29 -20.56 -16.42
C GLU A 503 10.43 -21.14 -17.28
N ALA A 504 11.21 -20.31 -17.93
CA ALA A 504 12.26 -20.76 -18.86
C ALA A 504 13.53 -21.25 -18.17
N THR A 505 13.67 -21.07 -16.86
CA THR A 505 14.93 -21.27 -16.13
C THR A 505 15.10 -22.65 -15.52
N GLY A 506 14.08 -23.52 -15.57
CA GLY A 506 14.16 -24.84 -14.94
C GLY A 506 14.26 -24.81 -13.41
N GLY A 507 13.74 -23.74 -12.78
CA GLY A 507 13.80 -23.38 -11.36
C GLY A 507 14.67 -22.16 -11.11
N GLY A 508 14.30 -21.37 -10.09
CA GLY A 508 14.99 -20.13 -9.71
C GLY A 508 14.24 -18.88 -10.16
N VAL A 509 14.79 -17.71 -9.75
CA VAL A 509 14.28 -16.38 -10.14
C VAL A 509 15.30 -15.67 -10.99
N LYS A 510 15.02 -15.55 -12.29
CA LYS A 510 15.83 -14.74 -13.19
C LYS A 510 15.61 -13.26 -12.91
N LEU A 511 16.68 -12.50 -12.96
CA LEU A 511 16.66 -11.07 -12.70
C LEU A 511 16.72 -10.28 -14.00
N ALA A 512 15.81 -9.32 -14.17
CA ALA A 512 15.92 -8.30 -15.21
C ALA A 512 17.05 -7.32 -14.89
N ASP A 513 17.15 -6.92 -13.59
CA ASP A 513 18.24 -6.06 -13.09
C ASP A 513 18.34 -6.15 -11.56
N VAL A 514 19.24 -5.36 -10.99
CA VAL A 514 19.35 -5.10 -9.54
C VAL A 514 19.39 -3.59 -9.30
N ARG A 515 18.84 -3.13 -8.19
CA ARG A 515 18.82 -1.70 -7.85
C ARG A 515 20.21 -1.21 -7.48
N ALA A 516 20.63 -0.09 -8.06
CA ALA A 516 21.92 0.53 -7.82
C ALA A 516 22.13 0.87 -6.34
N GLY A 517 23.32 0.54 -5.82
CA GLY A 517 23.67 0.74 -4.41
C GLY A 517 22.86 -0.11 -3.43
N GLY A 518 21.95 -0.96 -3.91
CA GLY A 518 21.20 -1.93 -3.11
C GLY A 518 22.08 -3.09 -2.61
N PRO A 519 21.54 -3.94 -1.72
CA PRO A 519 22.23 -5.12 -1.22
C PRO A 519 22.73 -6.07 -2.32
N ALA A 520 21.88 -6.36 -3.30
CA ALA A 520 22.23 -7.23 -4.43
C ALA A 520 23.38 -6.64 -5.28
N ASP A 521 23.30 -5.35 -5.60
CA ASP A 521 24.33 -4.64 -6.37
C ASP A 521 25.69 -4.64 -5.63
N LYS A 522 25.67 -4.34 -4.32
CA LYS A 522 26.87 -4.38 -3.45
C LYS A 522 27.45 -5.77 -3.33
N ALA A 523 26.61 -6.81 -3.35
CA ALA A 523 27.05 -8.20 -3.35
C ALA A 523 27.60 -8.67 -4.70
N GLY A 524 27.41 -7.88 -5.79
CA GLY A 524 27.85 -8.23 -7.14
C GLY A 524 26.87 -9.13 -7.91
N ILE A 525 25.60 -9.20 -7.49
CA ILE A 525 24.49 -9.79 -8.23
C ILE A 525 24.17 -8.84 -9.42
N LYS A 526 23.76 -9.38 -10.54
CA LYS A 526 23.56 -8.61 -11.80
C LYS A 526 22.26 -8.98 -12.50
N GLY A 527 21.79 -8.11 -13.38
CA GLY A 527 20.78 -8.47 -14.37
C GLY A 527 21.23 -9.67 -15.20
N GLY A 528 20.31 -10.58 -15.50
CA GLY A 528 20.58 -11.85 -16.18
C GLY A 528 20.93 -13.02 -15.24
N ASP A 529 21.30 -12.79 -13.99
CA ASP A 529 21.51 -13.85 -13.00
C ASP A 529 20.19 -14.56 -12.69
N VAL A 530 20.27 -15.87 -12.38
CA VAL A 530 19.13 -16.63 -11.87
C VAL A 530 19.40 -17.01 -10.42
N ILE A 531 18.66 -16.46 -9.48
CA ILE A 531 18.78 -16.82 -8.04
C ILE A 531 18.22 -18.22 -7.86
N VAL A 532 19.02 -19.14 -7.32
CA VAL A 532 18.66 -20.55 -7.08
C VAL A 532 18.77 -20.98 -5.62
N ASP A 533 19.38 -20.15 -4.76
CA ASP A 533 19.46 -20.37 -3.31
C ASP A 533 19.65 -19.04 -2.59
N MET A 534 19.00 -18.91 -1.42
CA MET A 534 19.15 -17.74 -0.53
C MET A 534 19.17 -18.21 0.93
N GLY A 535 20.30 -17.98 1.61
CA GLY A 535 20.44 -18.32 3.01
C GLY A 535 20.22 -19.83 3.31
N GLY A 536 20.54 -20.70 2.35
CA GLY A 536 20.32 -22.15 2.44
C GLY A 536 18.90 -22.60 2.05
N THR A 537 18.02 -21.68 1.67
CA THR A 537 16.70 -21.99 1.13
C THR A 537 16.78 -22.07 -0.40
N ARG A 538 16.45 -23.21 -0.97
CA ARG A 538 16.40 -23.41 -2.41
C ARG A 538 15.28 -22.57 -3.02
N ILE A 539 15.60 -21.79 -4.03
CA ILE A 539 14.66 -20.92 -4.73
C ILE A 539 14.23 -21.58 -6.04
N GLU A 540 12.98 -21.98 -6.13
CA GLU A 540 12.36 -22.50 -7.36
C GLU A 540 11.55 -21.42 -8.08
N ASN A 541 11.08 -20.40 -7.32
CA ASN A 541 10.18 -19.36 -7.83
C ASN A 541 10.21 -18.13 -6.93
N LEU A 542 9.49 -17.06 -7.34
CA LEU A 542 9.41 -15.80 -6.63
C LEU A 542 8.79 -15.92 -5.23
N TYR A 543 7.89 -16.87 -5.00
CA TYR A 543 7.31 -17.11 -3.67
C TYR A 543 8.36 -17.63 -2.69
N ASP A 544 9.20 -18.59 -3.14
CA ASP A 544 10.30 -19.10 -2.31
C ASP A 544 11.27 -17.98 -1.94
N MET A 545 11.63 -17.12 -2.89
CA MET A 545 12.48 -15.96 -2.64
C MET A 545 11.83 -15.00 -1.64
N THR A 546 10.53 -14.79 -1.73
CA THR A 546 9.77 -13.97 -0.79
C THR A 546 9.81 -14.57 0.62
N TYR A 547 9.57 -15.87 0.75
CA TYR A 547 9.61 -16.55 2.05
C TYR A 547 11.02 -16.56 2.66
N ALA A 548 12.05 -16.79 1.83
CA ALA A 548 13.44 -16.69 2.29
C ALA A 548 13.74 -15.29 2.85
N LEU A 549 13.32 -14.20 2.17
CA LEU A 549 13.47 -12.84 2.68
C LEU A 549 12.70 -12.59 3.99
N GLN A 550 11.54 -13.24 4.18
CA GLN A 550 10.76 -13.13 5.42
C GLN A 550 11.41 -13.82 6.61
N ASP A 551 12.22 -14.86 6.37
CA ASP A 551 12.91 -15.62 7.41
C ASP A 551 14.21 -14.96 7.87
N HIS A 552 14.68 -13.92 7.16
CA HIS A 552 15.89 -13.17 7.47
C HIS A 552 15.58 -11.74 7.94
N LYS A 553 16.56 -11.11 8.63
CA LYS A 553 16.44 -9.76 9.17
C LYS A 553 17.27 -8.75 8.38
N PRO A 554 16.88 -7.47 8.34
CA PRO A 554 17.74 -6.40 7.85
C PRO A 554 19.08 -6.39 8.60
N GLY A 555 20.19 -6.20 7.85
CA GLY A 555 21.54 -6.22 8.36
C GLY A 555 22.18 -7.61 8.43
N GLU A 556 21.42 -8.67 8.22
CA GLU A 556 21.95 -10.04 8.15
C GLU A 556 22.69 -10.25 6.82
N THR A 557 23.86 -10.92 6.88
CA THR A 557 24.60 -11.31 5.67
C THR A 557 24.28 -12.77 5.38
N ILE A 558 23.73 -13.02 4.18
CA ILE A 558 23.36 -14.36 3.72
C ILE A 558 24.10 -14.71 2.45
N ASP A 559 24.27 -16.01 2.21
CA ASP A 559 24.74 -16.54 0.94
C ASP A 559 23.59 -16.50 -0.07
N VAL A 560 23.86 -15.93 -1.25
CA VAL A 560 22.95 -15.97 -2.40
C VAL A 560 23.67 -16.70 -3.52
N VAL A 561 23.11 -17.83 -3.96
CA VAL A 561 23.66 -18.58 -5.07
C VAL A 561 22.89 -18.22 -6.34
N VAL A 562 23.63 -17.77 -7.34
CA VAL A 562 23.06 -17.45 -8.64
C VAL A 562 23.64 -18.35 -9.73
N LEU A 563 22.86 -18.61 -10.79
CA LEU A 563 23.38 -19.13 -12.06
C LEU A 563 23.69 -17.93 -12.95
N ARG A 564 24.99 -17.75 -13.26
CA ARG A 564 25.49 -16.74 -14.17
C ARG A 564 26.10 -17.43 -15.38
N ASN A 565 25.51 -17.26 -16.56
CA ASN A 565 25.89 -17.98 -17.78
C ASN A 565 25.92 -19.51 -17.61
N GLY A 566 25.03 -20.07 -16.76
CA GLY A 566 24.93 -21.48 -16.45
C GLY A 566 25.86 -21.99 -15.33
N GLU A 567 26.78 -21.15 -14.84
CA GLU A 567 27.68 -21.50 -13.74
C GLU A 567 27.13 -21.02 -12.39
N ARG A 568 27.30 -21.84 -11.34
CA ARG A 568 26.88 -21.47 -9.97
C ARG A 568 27.92 -20.51 -9.36
N VAL A 569 27.46 -19.34 -8.92
CA VAL A 569 28.25 -18.33 -8.23
C VAL A 569 27.62 -18.04 -6.88
N THR A 570 28.38 -18.20 -5.80
CA THR A 570 27.94 -17.83 -4.46
C THR A 570 28.40 -16.41 -4.16
N LEU A 571 27.46 -15.57 -3.72
CA LEU A 571 27.67 -14.15 -3.39
C LEU A 571 27.15 -13.89 -1.99
N HIS A 572 27.84 -13.03 -1.24
CA HIS A 572 27.48 -12.70 0.15
C HIS A 572 26.71 -11.38 0.14
N ALA A 573 25.43 -11.41 0.41
CA ALA A 573 24.57 -10.22 0.42
C ALA A 573 24.19 -9.83 1.84
N THR A 574 24.53 -8.62 2.25
CA THR A 574 24.02 -8.05 3.49
C THR A 574 22.66 -7.42 3.21
N LEU A 575 21.61 -8.02 3.75
CA LEU A 575 20.23 -7.60 3.51
C LEU A 575 19.99 -6.19 4.03
N GLY A 576 19.38 -5.36 3.22
CA GLY A 576 18.91 -4.03 3.60
C GLY A 576 17.56 -4.07 4.32
N SER A 577 17.18 -2.93 4.87
CA SER A 577 15.80 -2.71 5.29
C SER A 577 14.99 -2.11 4.15
N ARG A 578 13.73 -2.51 3.97
CA ARG A 578 12.79 -1.76 3.13
C ARG A 578 12.41 -0.41 3.74
N ALA A 579 12.61 -0.23 5.05
CA ALA A 579 12.64 1.09 5.65
C ALA A 579 13.86 1.85 5.12
N ALA A 580 13.68 3.04 4.58
CA ALA A 580 14.72 3.83 3.92
C ALA A 580 16.02 3.90 4.75
N ALA A 581 17.14 3.53 4.12
CA ALA A 581 18.46 3.80 4.68
C ALA A 581 18.72 5.32 4.61
N PRO A 582 19.34 5.93 5.63
CA PRO A 582 19.68 7.35 5.58
C PRO A 582 20.71 7.61 4.48
N ALA A 583 20.47 8.64 3.67
CA ALA A 583 21.43 9.16 2.71
C ALA A 583 22.69 9.68 3.44
N PRO A 584 23.89 9.56 2.84
CA PRO A 584 25.11 10.06 3.47
C PRO A 584 25.08 11.60 3.54
N ALA A 585 25.39 12.13 4.71
CA ALA A 585 25.41 13.54 5.02
C ALA A 585 26.42 14.30 4.14
N ALA A 586 25.93 15.30 3.41
CA ALA A 586 26.77 16.38 2.88
C ALA A 586 26.91 17.46 3.98
N ALA A 587 28.15 17.77 4.33
CA ALA A 587 28.49 18.76 5.33
C ALA A 587 28.24 20.17 4.81
N HIS A 588 27.48 21.00 5.54
CA HIS A 588 27.68 22.45 5.58
C HIS A 588 27.12 23.07 6.87
N GLY A 589 28.02 23.76 7.55
CA GLY A 589 27.83 25.08 8.19
C GLY A 589 26.96 25.17 9.43
N THR A 590 27.62 25.21 10.55
CA THR A 590 27.13 25.48 11.92
C THR A 590 26.54 26.88 12.16
N THR A 591 25.43 26.94 12.90
CA THR A 591 25.22 27.92 13.96
C THR A 591 24.41 27.27 15.09
N PRO A 592 24.74 27.48 16.38
CA PRO A 592 24.24 26.71 17.49
C PRO A 592 22.90 27.26 17.98
N THR A 593 21.89 26.42 18.03
CA THR A 593 20.68 26.69 18.80
C THR A 593 20.19 25.42 19.47
N SER A 594 20.08 25.53 20.78
CA SER A 594 19.27 24.76 21.71
C SER A 594 19.63 23.30 21.94
N ASP A 595 19.41 22.88 23.18
CA ASP A 595 19.67 21.57 23.77
C ASP A 595 18.80 20.42 23.23
N ILE A 596 17.99 20.65 22.15
CA ILE A 596 17.14 19.64 21.55
C ILE A 596 17.93 18.79 20.56
N LYS A 597 18.20 17.54 20.94
CA LYS A 597 18.88 16.53 20.11
C LYS A 597 17.91 15.49 19.55
N ALA A 598 16.69 15.41 20.08
CA ALA A 598 15.68 14.46 19.62
C ALA A 598 15.40 14.59 18.13
N GLY A 599 15.21 13.45 17.45
CA GLY A 599 14.88 13.38 16.05
C GLY A 599 15.98 13.84 15.10
N LYS A 600 15.61 14.05 13.85
CA LYS A 600 16.51 14.51 12.77
C LYS A 600 15.94 15.77 12.12
N PRO A 601 16.79 16.71 11.66
CA PRO A 601 16.33 17.82 10.81
C PRO A 601 15.52 17.26 9.61
N PHE A 602 14.45 17.95 9.26
CA PHE A 602 13.62 17.62 8.13
C PHE A 602 13.78 18.71 7.08
N GLU A 603 14.53 18.40 6.02
CA GLU A 603 14.98 19.42 5.05
C GLU A 603 13.93 19.80 4.01
N LYS A 604 12.88 18.98 3.84
CA LYS A 604 11.83 19.26 2.88
C LYS A 604 10.94 20.39 3.42
N THR A 605 10.84 21.47 2.65
CA THR A 605 9.97 22.62 2.94
C THR A 605 8.73 22.55 2.05
N PHE A 606 7.61 23.10 2.56
CA PHE A 606 6.38 23.22 1.80
C PHE A 606 6.01 24.69 1.67
N GLU A 607 5.61 25.09 0.46
CA GLU A 607 5.24 26.47 0.18
C GLU A 607 4.02 26.87 1.01
N GLY A 608 4.09 28.04 1.68
CA GLY A 608 3.02 28.54 2.53
C GLY A 608 3.19 28.23 4.03
N GLU A 609 4.09 27.34 4.44
CA GLU A 609 4.36 27.02 5.85
C GLU A 609 5.27 28.08 6.53
N LYS A 610 4.87 29.33 6.48
CA LYS A 610 5.67 30.48 6.94
C LYS A 610 5.92 30.51 8.46
N HIS A 611 5.12 29.80 9.25
CA HIS A 611 5.22 29.75 10.71
C HIS A 611 6.13 28.63 11.21
N LEU A 612 6.63 27.74 10.34
CA LEU A 612 7.40 26.58 10.72
C LEU A 612 8.86 26.73 10.30
N ALA A 613 9.75 26.89 11.26
CA ALA A 613 11.20 26.93 11.05
C ALA A 613 11.88 25.79 11.79
N ASP A 614 13.07 25.40 11.32
CA ASP A 614 13.89 24.34 11.94
C ASP A 614 13.11 23.04 12.17
N VAL A 615 12.34 22.60 11.16
CA VAL A 615 11.48 21.42 11.25
C VAL A 615 12.33 20.17 11.53
N ARG A 616 11.89 19.35 12.49
CA ARG A 616 12.53 18.08 12.86
C ARG A 616 11.49 16.97 12.87
N GLN A 617 11.86 15.81 12.35
CA GLN A 617 11.11 14.57 12.53
C GLN A 617 11.60 13.88 13.79
N LEU A 618 10.69 13.61 14.75
CA LEU A 618 11.03 13.07 16.06
C LEU A 618 10.93 11.54 16.12
N THR A 619 9.97 10.94 15.38
CA THR A 619 9.75 9.48 15.34
C THR A 619 9.91 8.96 13.92
N PHE A 620 10.22 7.67 13.78
CA PHE A 620 10.52 7.03 12.51
C PHE A 620 9.86 5.65 12.45
N GLY A 621 8.78 5.52 11.67
CA GLY A 621 8.00 4.30 11.54
C GLY A 621 6.88 4.17 12.57
N GLY A 622 5.92 3.26 12.32
CA GLY A 622 4.74 3.05 13.15
C GLY A 622 3.64 4.12 12.97
N GLU A 623 2.67 4.12 13.87
CA GLU A 623 1.64 5.15 13.96
C GLU A 623 1.89 5.94 15.26
N ASN A 624 2.36 7.18 15.16
CA ASN A 624 2.70 8.06 16.28
C ASN A 624 1.85 9.32 16.21
N ALA A 625 1.14 9.64 17.29
CA ALA A 625 0.24 10.78 17.35
C ALA A 625 0.10 11.33 18.77
N GLU A 626 -0.64 12.41 18.91
CA GLU A 626 -1.05 12.99 20.20
C GLU A 626 0.13 13.21 21.15
N ALA A 627 1.10 14.05 20.71
CA ALA A 627 2.27 14.38 21.51
C ALA A 627 2.06 15.65 22.33
N TYR A 628 2.30 15.59 23.64
CA TYR A 628 2.09 16.68 24.58
C TYR A 628 3.36 16.95 25.39
N PHE A 629 3.70 18.23 25.53
CA PHE A 629 4.88 18.65 26.29
C PHE A 629 4.73 18.49 27.80
N SER A 630 5.84 18.14 28.46
CA SER A 630 5.97 18.31 29.91
C SER A 630 5.95 19.82 30.26
N PRO A 631 5.59 20.20 31.52
CA PRO A 631 5.54 21.59 31.93
C PRO A 631 6.85 22.36 31.76
N ASP A 632 7.99 21.68 31.84
CA ASP A 632 9.31 22.26 31.64
C ASP A 632 9.77 22.27 30.17
N GLY A 633 8.93 21.75 29.25
CA GLY A 633 9.19 21.70 27.82
C GLY A 633 10.31 20.73 27.39
N LYS A 634 10.81 19.86 28.30
CA LYS A 634 11.96 18.98 28.00
C LYS A 634 11.57 17.59 27.55
N LYS A 635 10.33 17.17 27.74
CA LYS A 635 9.82 15.85 27.38
C LYS A 635 8.53 15.95 26.58
N LEU A 636 8.26 14.91 25.81
CA LEU A 636 6.97 14.67 25.17
C LEU A 636 6.39 13.34 25.65
N ILE A 637 5.12 13.33 26.05
CA ILE A 637 4.34 12.09 26.11
C ILE A 637 3.57 11.95 24.81
N TYR A 638 3.57 10.74 24.23
CA TYR A 638 2.90 10.50 22.96
C TYR A 638 2.38 9.07 22.84
N GLN A 639 1.37 8.92 22.01
CA GLN A 639 0.78 7.64 21.65
C GLN A 639 1.55 7.04 20.47
N SER A 640 1.89 5.75 20.57
CA SER A 640 2.60 5.03 19.52
C SER A 640 2.11 3.59 19.39
N THR A 641 1.93 3.15 18.15
CA THR A 641 1.82 1.75 17.75
C THR A 641 3.08 1.40 16.96
N PRO A 642 4.15 0.89 17.62
CA PRO A 642 5.43 0.65 16.97
C PRO A 642 5.37 -0.43 15.88
N GLU A 643 4.51 -1.43 16.09
CA GLU A 643 4.30 -2.54 15.16
C GLU A 643 2.89 -2.47 14.58
N ARG A 644 2.78 -2.66 13.27
CA ARG A 644 1.51 -2.63 12.56
C ARG A 644 0.58 -3.74 13.07
N GLY A 645 -0.62 -3.36 13.51
CA GLY A 645 -1.59 -4.29 14.11
C GLY A 645 -1.43 -4.47 15.60
N GLY A 646 -0.44 -3.83 16.22
CA GLY A 646 -0.30 -3.72 17.67
C GLY A 646 -1.32 -2.76 18.28
N CYS A 647 -1.30 -2.68 19.60
CA CYS A 647 -2.10 -1.74 20.35
C CYS A 647 -1.35 -0.44 20.62
N ASP A 648 -2.06 0.68 20.55
CA ASP A 648 -1.52 1.98 20.94
C ASP A 648 -1.07 1.94 22.41
N GLN A 649 0.15 2.42 22.65
CA GLN A 649 0.74 2.53 23.98
C GLN A 649 1.30 3.95 24.20
N GLN A 650 1.49 4.34 25.45
CA GLN A 650 2.04 5.65 25.80
C GLN A 650 3.54 5.57 26.03
N TYR A 651 4.27 6.49 25.41
CA TYR A 651 5.72 6.65 25.51
C TYR A 651 6.07 8.06 25.98
N VAL A 652 7.17 8.17 26.73
CA VAL A 652 7.76 9.47 27.07
C VAL A 652 9.11 9.59 26.39
N MET A 653 9.29 10.62 25.56
CA MET A 653 10.54 11.00 24.88
C MET A 653 11.22 12.12 25.64
N ASP A 654 12.53 11.99 25.89
CA ASP A 654 13.39 13.07 26.35
C ASP A 654 13.93 13.86 25.12
N LEU A 655 13.66 15.16 25.06
CA LEU A 655 14.03 15.98 23.90
C LEU A 655 15.51 16.30 23.81
N ALA A 656 16.27 16.20 24.92
CA ALA A 656 17.71 16.41 24.91
C ALA A 656 18.47 15.20 24.40
N THR A 657 17.94 13.98 24.57
CA THR A 657 18.60 12.74 24.15
C THR A 657 17.93 12.05 22.95
N GLY A 658 16.61 12.23 22.78
CA GLY A 658 15.77 11.49 21.82
C GLY A 658 15.38 10.09 22.31
N GLU A 659 15.74 9.71 23.54
CA GLU A 659 15.39 8.42 24.12
C GLU A 659 13.91 8.38 24.46
N SER A 660 13.21 7.31 24.03
CA SER A 660 11.78 7.08 24.31
C SER A 660 11.61 5.85 25.20
N LYS A 661 10.74 5.97 26.19
CA LYS A 661 10.41 4.90 27.14
C LYS A 661 8.92 4.64 27.18
N LEU A 662 8.53 3.36 27.17
CA LEU A 662 7.16 2.92 27.43
C LEU A 662 6.76 3.30 28.86
N VAL A 663 5.63 4.00 29.02
CA VAL A 663 5.13 4.44 30.34
C VAL A 663 3.74 3.91 30.67
N SER A 664 3.02 3.35 29.71
CA SER A 664 1.80 2.55 29.94
C SER A 664 2.16 1.10 30.30
N SER A 665 1.13 0.28 30.56
CA SER A 665 1.35 -1.11 31.03
C SER A 665 1.86 -2.07 29.96
N GLY A 666 1.77 -1.71 28.68
CA GLY A 666 1.98 -2.63 27.55
C GLY A 666 0.80 -3.59 27.30
N LYS A 667 -0.32 -3.43 28.03
CA LYS A 667 -1.53 -4.27 27.92
C LYS A 667 -2.73 -3.41 27.52
N GLY A 668 -3.70 -4.02 26.85
CA GLY A 668 -4.86 -3.32 26.32
C GLY A 668 -4.49 -2.22 25.33
N ARG A 669 -5.44 -1.38 24.99
CA ARG A 669 -5.25 -0.19 24.18
C ARG A 669 -5.17 1.04 25.06
N THR A 670 -4.24 1.96 24.77
CA THR A 670 -4.17 3.25 25.48
C THR A 670 -4.43 4.40 24.52
N THR A 671 -4.84 5.57 25.03
CA THR A 671 -5.00 6.80 24.27
C THR A 671 -4.80 8.03 25.14
N CYS A 672 -4.52 9.19 24.51
CA CYS A 672 -4.54 10.52 25.13
C CYS A 672 -3.70 10.62 26.39
N GLY A 673 -2.39 10.37 26.29
CA GLY A 673 -1.47 10.57 27.41
C GLY A 673 -1.23 12.06 27.67
N TYR A 674 -1.20 12.51 28.94
CA TYR A 674 -0.97 13.93 29.31
C TYR A 674 -0.15 14.05 30.58
N PHE A 675 0.75 15.04 30.67
CA PHE A 675 1.52 15.29 31.89
C PHE A 675 0.69 16.03 32.95
N SER A 676 0.98 15.78 34.22
CA SER A 676 0.49 16.61 35.33
C SER A 676 1.09 18.02 35.27
N TYR A 677 0.27 19.00 35.59
CA TYR A 677 0.69 20.39 35.72
C TYR A 677 0.48 20.90 37.14
N PRO A 678 1.33 21.80 37.65
CA PRO A 678 2.55 22.34 37.03
C PRO A 678 3.80 21.47 37.26
N ALA A 679 3.73 20.37 38.01
CA ALA A 679 4.90 19.63 38.46
C ALA A 679 5.55 18.72 37.38
N GLY A 680 4.73 18.12 36.49
CA GLY A 680 5.22 17.20 35.48
C GLY A 680 5.74 15.85 35.98
N ASP A 681 5.45 15.54 37.24
CA ASP A 681 5.94 14.33 37.94
C ASP A 681 5.02 13.12 37.75
N ARG A 682 3.80 13.34 37.23
CA ARG A 682 2.81 12.32 36.93
C ARG A 682 2.30 12.44 35.49
N ILE A 683 1.64 11.38 35.01
CA ILE A 683 0.98 11.30 33.73
C ILE A 683 -0.43 10.75 33.89
N LEU A 684 -1.34 11.19 33.00
CA LEU A 684 -2.63 10.58 32.75
C LEU A 684 -2.59 9.83 31.43
N TYR A 685 -3.39 8.80 31.29
CA TYR A 685 -3.76 8.20 30.01
C TYR A 685 -5.03 7.37 30.18
N ALA A 686 -5.80 7.19 29.13
CA ALA A 686 -6.90 6.24 29.11
C ALA A 686 -6.41 4.87 28.68
N SER A 687 -6.94 3.79 29.30
CA SER A 687 -6.55 2.40 29.00
C SER A 687 -7.70 1.43 29.19
N THR A 688 -7.71 0.36 28.36
CA THR A 688 -8.64 -0.76 28.50
C THR A 688 -8.09 -1.89 29.40
N GLU A 689 -6.90 -1.74 29.97
CA GLU A 689 -6.12 -2.80 30.64
C GLU A 689 -6.78 -3.49 31.83
N SER A 690 -7.77 -2.86 32.46
CA SER A 690 -8.49 -3.46 33.61
C SER A 690 -9.52 -4.50 33.23
N ASP A 691 -10.22 -4.29 32.12
CA ASP A 691 -11.33 -5.13 31.69
C ASP A 691 -10.94 -6.01 30.51
N ASP A 692 -10.02 -5.54 29.64
CA ASP A 692 -9.45 -6.31 28.55
C ASP A 692 -7.95 -6.01 28.41
N THR A 693 -7.13 -7.03 28.68
CA THR A 693 -5.67 -6.94 28.51
C THR A 693 -5.22 -7.14 27.06
N ALA A 694 -6.13 -7.61 26.19
CA ALA A 694 -5.88 -7.75 24.76
C ALA A 694 -6.14 -6.42 24.01
N CYS A 695 -5.68 -6.34 22.79
CA CYS A 695 -5.98 -5.22 21.92
C CYS A 695 -7.42 -5.33 21.40
N PRO A 696 -8.33 -4.37 21.68
CA PRO A 696 -9.66 -4.39 21.11
C PRO A 696 -9.59 -4.41 19.58
N PRO A 697 -10.45 -5.18 18.89
CA PRO A 697 -10.45 -5.22 17.42
C PRO A 697 -10.79 -3.84 16.85
N PRO A 698 -10.17 -3.46 15.70
CA PRO A 698 -10.54 -2.22 15.04
C PRO A 698 -12.01 -2.28 14.57
N PRO A 699 -12.70 -1.13 14.50
CA PRO A 699 -14.06 -1.05 14.00
C PRO A 699 -14.20 -1.63 12.57
N ASP A 700 -15.35 -2.26 12.28
CA ASP A 700 -15.66 -2.75 10.94
C ASP A 700 -15.83 -1.56 9.99
N ARG A 701 -14.94 -1.47 8.99
CA ARG A 701 -14.89 -0.39 8.01
C ARG A 701 -15.99 -0.48 6.93
N SER A 702 -16.74 -1.58 6.83
CA SER A 702 -17.88 -1.68 5.93
C SER A 702 -18.99 -0.65 6.22
N ARG A 703 -18.99 -0.11 7.44
CA ARG A 703 -19.91 0.94 7.90
C ARG A 703 -19.39 2.38 7.66
N GLY A 704 -18.31 2.53 6.93
CA GLY A 704 -17.60 3.80 6.71
C GLY A 704 -16.59 4.11 7.83
N TYR A 705 -16.09 5.36 7.87
CA TYR A 705 -15.13 5.77 8.89
C TYR A 705 -15.83 6.04 10.23
N ILE A 706 -15.58 5.16 11.20
CA ILE A 706 -16.14 5.21 12.55
C ILE A 706 -15.04 5.02 13.60
N TRP A 707 -15.20 5.64 14.77
CA TRP A 707 -14.36 5.43 15.95
C TRP A 707 -15.01 4.48 16.94
N GLY A 708 -14.21 3.60 17.54
CA GLY A 708 -14.63 2.74 18.61
C GLY A 708 -14.68 3.51 19.95
N ILE A 709 -15.84 3.48 20.60
CA ILE A 709 -16.06 3.98 21.95
C ILE A 709 -16.04 2.76 22.87
N TYR A 710 -14.83 2.27 23.15
CA TYR A 710 -14.68 1.03 23.92
C TYR A 710 -15.09 1.23 25.37
N PRO A 711 -16.06 0.48 25.89
CA PRO A 711 -16.60 0.67 27.26
C PRO A 711 -15.58 0.31 28.34
N ALA A 712 -14.49 -0.34 27.99
CA ALA A 712 -13.41 -0.68 28.91
C ALA A 712 -12.39 0.45 29.13
N TYR A 713 -12.52 1.60 28.45
CA TYR A 713 -11.62 2.72 28.68
C TYR A 713 -11.89 3.39 30.02
N ASP A 714 -10.86 3.42 30.86
CA ASP A 714 -10.77 4.20 32.09
C ASP A 714 -9.51 5.05 32.14
N ILE A 715 -9.54 6.08 32.94
CA ILE A 715 -8.41 6.99 33.12
C ILE A 715 -7.49 6.46 34.22
N TYR A 716 -6.21 6.39 33.90
CA TYR A 716 -5.15 5.98 34.83
C TYR A 716 -4.24 7.16 35.14
N LEU A 717 -3.78 7.21 36.37
CA LEU A 717 -2.77 8.10 36.89
C LEU A 717 -1.51 7.28 37.19
N ALA A 718 -0.33 7.73 36.72
CA ALA A 718 0.94 7.10 37.01
C ALA A 718 2.01 8.14 37.29
N LYS A 719 3.17 7.75 37.82
CA LYS A 719 4.38 8.61 37.78
C LYS A 719 4.83 8.83 36.33
N ALA A 720 5.56 9.88 36.06
CA ALA A 720 6.04 10.22 34.73
C ALA A 720 6.98 9.15 34.12
N ASP A 721 7.51 8.23 34.92
CA ASP A 721 8.30 7.05 34.48
C ASP A 721 7.45 5.80 34.22
N GLY A 722 6.12 5.89 34.36
CA GLY A 722 5.16 4.79 34.22
C GLY A 722 4.97 3.91 35.45
N SER A 723 5.65 4.20 36.55
CA SER A 723 5.46 3.46 37.81
C SER A 723 4.22 3.95 38.60
N GLU A 724 3.82 3.22 39.64
CA GLU A 724 2.72 3.54 40.57
C GLU A 724 1.38 3.82 39.87
N ARG A 725 1.02 3.01 38.89
CA ARG A 725 -0.23 3.14 38.11
C ARG A 725 -1.45 2.91 39.00
N LYS A 726 -2.40 3.80 38.86
CA LYS A 726 -3.67 3.76 39.59
C LYS A 726 -4.83 4.15 38.67
N ARG A 727 -5.85 3.30 38.54
CA ARG A 727 -7.11 3.62 37.90
C ARG A 727 -7.86 4.65 38.74
N ILE A 728 -8.28 5.79 38.15
CA ILE A 728 -8.94 6.89 38.83
C ILE A 728 -10.39 7.08 38.40
N THR A 729 -10.83 6.42 37.32
CA THR A 729 -12.23 6.26 36.95
C THR A 729 -12.60 4.78 36.90
N ASN A 730 -13.87 4.45 37.16
CA ASN A 730 -14.39 3.08 37.15
C ASN A 730 -15.89 3.04 36.86
N THR A 731 -16.43 4.07 36.25
CA THR A 731 -17.83 4.12 35.83
C THR A 731 -18.02 3.25 34.60
N PRO A 732 -19.04 2.38 34.50
CA PRO A 732 -19.29 1.60 33.30
C PRO A 732 -19.46 2.51 32.07
N GLY A 733 -18.69 2.22 31.01
CA GLY A 733 -18.68 2.97 29.76
C GLY A 733 -17.34 3.65 29.51
N TYR A 734 -17.31 4.49 28.49
CA TYR A 734 -16.11 5.16 28.02
C TYR A 734 -15.74 6.35 28.90
N ASP A 735 -14.56 6.33 29.50
CA ASP A 735 -13.92 7.46 30.16
C ASP A 735 -12.51 7.67 29.54
N ALA A 736 -12.32 8.71 28.74
CA ALA A 736 -11.06 8.95 28.04
C ALA A 736 -10.83 10.44 27.69
N GLU A 737 -9.81 10.73 26.87
CA GLU A 737 -9.46 12.07 26.39
C GLU A 737 -9.20 13.07 27.55
N ALA A 738 -8.53 12.59 28.61
CA ALA A 738 -8.30 13.37 29.83
C ALA A 738 -7.13 14.34 29.66
N THR A 739 -7.32 15.61 30.01
CA THR A 739 -6.27 16.66 30.03
C THR A 739 -6.27 17.41 31.35
N TRP A 740 -5.11 17.93 31.71
CA TRP A 740 -4.89 18.61 32.99
C TRP A 740 -4.93 20.13 32.85
N CYS A 741 -5.55 20.79 33.83
CA CYS A 741 -5.41 22.25 33.97
C CYS A 741 -3.97 22.64 34.27
N HIS A 742 -3.38 23.61 33.54
CA HIS A 742 -2.00 24.02 33.70
C HIS A 742 -1.67 24.62 35.09
N LYS A 743 -2.68 25.02 35.86
CA LYS A 743 -2.54 25.45 37.26
C LYS A 743 -2.71 24.32 38.27
N GLY A 744 -2.93 23.08 37.82
CA GLY A 744 -3.22 21.92 38.66
C GLY A 744 -4.65 21.84 39.22
N GLY A 745 -4.92 20.79 39.96
CA GLY A 745 -6.15 20.63 40.74
C GLY A 745 -7.38 20.16 39.96
N LYS A 746 -7.38 20.22 38.60
CA LYS A 746 -8.55 19.84 37.80
C LYS A 746 -8.13 19.04 36.56
N ILE A 747 -8.92 18.06 36.24
CA ILE A 747 -8.85 17.25 35.02
C ILE A 747 -10.17 17.38 34.27
N ILE A 748 -10.13 17.60 32.94
CA ILE A 748 -11.30 17.53 32.07
C ILE A 748 -11.20 16.26 31.24
N PHE A 749 -12.33 15.58 30.98
CA PHE A 749 -12.34 14.32 30.22
C PHE A 749 -13.68 14.11 29.54
N THR A 750 -13.72 13.19 28.59
CA THR A 750 -14.92 12.77 27.85
C THR A 750 -15.47 11.49 28.46
N SER A 751 -16.81 11.43 28.68
CA SER A 751 -17.47 10.27 29.28
C SER A 751 -18.85 10.02 28.68
N VAL A 752 -19.27 8.74 28.64
CA VAL A 752 -20.61 8.32 28.20
C VAL A 752 -21.56 8.01 29.38
N ARG A 753 -21.15 8.31 30.60
CA ARG A 753 -21.85 7.91 31.90
C ARG A 753 -23.31 8.31 32.01
N ASP A 754 -23.72 9.38 31.33
CA ASP A 754 -25.11 9.86 31.31
C ASP A 754 -25.84 9.55 30.00
N GLY A 755 -25.28 8.60 29.20
CA GLY A 755 -25.91 8.07 27.97
C GLY A 755 -25.59 8.81 26.68
N ASP A 756 -24.82 9.90 26.78
CA ASP A 756 -24.24 10.62 25.62
C ASP A 756 -22.74 10.90 25.87
N LEU A 757 -22.00 11.25 24.84
CA LEU A 757 -20.60 11.63 24.97
C LEU A 757 -20.49 13.10 25.33
N ASP A 758 -20.21 13.38 26.60
CA ASP A 758 -20.14 14.70 27.17
C ASP A 758 -18.81 14.96 27.89
N LEU A 759 -18.50 16.23 28.08
CA LEU A 759 -17.37 16.67 28.87
C LEU A 759 -17.72 16.67 30.39
N TYR A 760 -16.75 16.18 31.16
CA TYR A 760 -16.79 16.19 32.63
C TYR A 760 -15.49 16.77 33.19
N ALA A 761 -15.59 17.38 34.37
CA ALA A 761 -14.41 17.76 35.14
C ALA A 761 -14.36 16.94 36.44
N MET A 762 -13.15 16.65 36.92
CA MET A 762 -12.88 15.95 38.18
C MET A 762 -11.64 16.54 38.86
N ASN A 763 -11.43 16.23 40.15
CA ASN A 763 -10.16 16.52 40.81
C ASN A 763 -9.09 15.48 40.45
N GLU A 764 -7.83 15.70 40.82
CA GLU A 764 -6.68 14.84 40.52
C GLU A 764 -6.74 13.42 41.08
N SER A 765 -7.63 13.16 42.06
CA SER A 765 -7.83 11.82 42.61
C SER A 765 -8.97 11.04 41.95
N GLY A 766 -9.69 11.63 40.98
CA GLY A 766 -10.84 11.05 40.29
C GLY A 766 -12.18 11.38 40.98
N GLY A 767 -12.17 12.22 42.03
CA GLY A 767 -13.40 12.66 42.77
C GLY A 767 -13.98 13.97 42.22
N ASP A 768 -15.07 14.43 42.83
CA ASP A 768 -15.77 15.69 42.52
C ASP A 768 -16.18 15.81 41.04
N VAL A 769 -16.68 14.72 40.45
CA VAL A 769 -17.05 14.65 39.06
C VAL A 769 -18.26 15.53 38.76
N LYS A 770 -18.10 16.46 37.79
CA LYS A 770 -19.15 17.40 37.37
C LYS A 770 -19.28 17.38 35.85
N ARG A 771 -20.49 17.20 35.31
CA ARG A 771 -20.82 17.33 33.89
C ARG A 771 -20.75 18.79 33.47
N LEU A 772 -20.09 19.06 32.31
CA LEU A 772 -19.89 20.39 31.75
C LEU A 772 -20.75 20.64 30.51
N THR A 773 -21.04 19.60 29.72
CA THR A 773 -21.90 19.67 28.53
C THR A 773 -23.07 18.70 28.64
N SER A 774 -24.17 18.96 27.90
CA SER A 774 -25.37 18.13 27.91
C SER A 774 -26.22 18.29 26.64
N THR A 775 -25.67 18.91 25.58
CA THR A 775 -26.35 19.04 24.29
C THR A 775 -26.21 17.73 23.53
N PRO A 776 -27.33 17.10 23.04
CA PRO A 776 -27.22 15.83 22.32
C PRO A 776 -26.22 15.88 21.16
N GLY A 777 -25.28 14.90 21.14
CA GLY A 777 -24.19 14.76 20.21
C GLY A 777 -22.85 14.59 20.90
N TYR A 778 -21.82 14.29 20.13
CA TYR A 778 -20.47 14.11 20.65
C TYR A 778 -19.89 15.44 21.17
N ASP A 779 -19.40 15.45 22.37
CA ASP A 779 -18.54 16.47 22.97
C ASP A 779 -17.26 15.80 23.50
N GLY A 780 -16.07 16.16 22.99
CA GLY A 780 -14.84 15.48 23.42
C GLY A 780 -13.55 16.20 23.06
N GLY A 781 -12.42 15.66 23.55
CA GLY A 781 -11.07 16.15 23.30
C GLY A 781 -10.86 17.58 23.77
N ALA A 782 -11.21 17.90 25.01
CA ALA A 782 -11.16 19.24 25.56
C ALA A 782 -9.81 19.60 26.19
N PHE A 783 -9.42 20.86 26.03
CA PHE A 783 -8.23 21.45 26.66
C PHE A 783 -8.58 22.74 27.40
N TYR A 784 -7.94 22.94 28.53
CA TYR A 784 -7.95 24.23 29.21
C TYR A 784 -7.02 25.23 28.52
N ASN A 785 -7.33 26.52 28.60
CA ASN A 785 -6.37 27.58 28.29
C ASN A 785 -5.31 27.68 29.42
N ALA A 786 -4.24 28.46 29.19
CA ALA A 786 -3.09 28.55 30.09
C ALA A 786 -3.44 28.93 31.52
N ASP A 787 -4.49 29.74 31.76
CA ASP A 787 -4.93 30.16 33.07
C ASP A 787 -6.12 29.36 33.62
N CYS A 788 -6.61 28.36 32.91
CA CYS A 788 -7.71 27.45 33.28
C CYS A 788 -9.06 28.16 33.51
N THR A 789 -9.28 29.25 32.83
CA THR A 789 -10.54 30.02 32.89
C THR A 789 -11.50 29.66 31.76
N GLU A 790 -10.98 29.09 30.68
CA GLU A 790 -11.72 28.68 29.48
C GLU A 790 -11.32 27.26 29.05
N ILE A 791 -12.21 26.61 28.28
CA ILE A 791 -12.02 25.32 27.66
C ILE A 791 -12.33 25.43 26.17
N VAL A 792 -11.64 24.64 25.36
CA VAL A 792 -11.91 24.43 23.93
C VAL A 792 -12.09 22.92 23.67
N TRP A 793 -13.04 22.56 22.82
CA TRP A 793 -13.31 21.16 22.48
C TRP A 793 -13.92 21.04 21.07
N ARG A 794 -14.01 19.81 20.55
CA ARG A 794 -14.74 19.48 19.34
C ARG A 794 -16.09 18.87 19.65
N ALA A 795 -17.11 19.18 18.85
CA ALA A 795 -18.47 18.69 19.05
C ALA A 795 -19.22 18.42 17.74
N SER A 796 -20.03 17.37 17.73
CA SER A 796 -21.02 17.15 16.67
C SER A 796 -22.38 17.70 17.11
N ARG A 797 -23.07 18.41 16.23
CA ARG A 797 -24.41 18.95 16.45
C ARG A 797 -25.30 18.59 15.26
N PHE A 798 -26.46 18.06 15.53
CA PHE A 798 -27.39 17.54 14.52
C PHE A 798 -28.66 18.40 14.45
N SER A 799 -28.86 19.06 13.31
CA SER A 799 -30.12 19.74 13.01
C SER A 799 -31.16 18.80 12.36
N ASP A 800 -30.71 17.69 11.78
CA ASP A 800 -31.54 16.65 11.18
C ASP A 800 -31.81 15.53 12.20
N PRO A 801 -33.09 15.24 12.54
CA PRO A 801 -33.44 14.15 13.44
C PRO A 801 -32.95 12.78 13.01
N ALA A 802 -32.82 12.52 11.69
CA ALA A 802 -32.32 11.25 11.19
C ALA A 802 -30.82 11.07 11.48
N GLN A 803 -30.02 12.13 11.37
CA GLN A 803 -28.61 12.11 11.71
C GLN A 803 -28.39 11.93 13.22
N LEU A 804 -29.23 12.58 14.05
CA LEU A 804 -29.20 12.35 15.51
C LEU A 804 -29.55 10.91 15.87
N ALA A 805 -30.55 10.32 15.19
CA ALA A 805 -30.93 8.92 15.42
C ALA A 805 -29.82 7.95 14.97
N ASP A 806 -29.10 8.20 13.85
CA ASP A 806 -27.94 7.43 13.43
C ASP A 806 -26.81 7.51 14.46
N TYR A 807 -26.47 8.71 14.92
CA TYR A 807 -25.48 8.91 15.98
C TYR A 807 -25.83 8.12 17.24
N GLN A 808 -27.09 8.24 17.73
CA GLN A 808 -27.52 7.52 18.91
C GLN A 808 -27.57 6.01 18.74
N SER A 809 -27.83 5.52 17.52
CA SER A 809 -27.75 4.10 17.18
C SER A 809 -26.33 3.59 17.21
N LEU A 810 -25.41 4.30 16.57
CA LEU A 810 -23.99 3.98 16.58
C LEU A 810 -23.40 3.99 17.99
N LEU A 811 -23.76 5.00 18.81
CA LEU A 811 -23.26 5.12 20.18
C LEU A 811 -23.70 3.95 21.07
N ARG A 812 -24.95 3.46 20.93
CA ARG A 812 -25.39 2.24 21.62
C ARG A 812 -24.62 0.99 21.23
N GLU A 813 -24.07 0.97 20.05
CA GLU A 813 -23.21 -0.12 19.54
C GLU A 813 -21.71 0.10 19.84
N GLY A 814 -21.38 1.19 20.56
CA GLY A 814 -20.00 1.53 20.92
C GLY A 814 -19.22 2.23 19.80
N PHE A 815 -19.88 2.96 18.91
CA PHE A 815 -19.23 3.68 17.81
C PHE A 815 -19.72 5.12 17.67
N VAL A 816 -18.88 5.97 17.05
CA VAL A 816 -19.26 7.31 16.58
C VAL A 816 -18.68 7.61 15.21
N ARG A 817 -19.35 8.47 14.46
CA ARG A 817 -18.89 8.97 13.15
C ARG A 817 -18.20 10.33 13.32
N PRO A 818 -16.89 10.45 13.16
CA PRO A 818 -16.16 11.71 13.39
C PRO A 818 -16.20 12.67 12.17
N SER A 819 -17.29 12.70 11.45
CA SER A 819 -17.49 13.62 10.32
C SER A 819 -18.32 14.81 10.77
N LYS A 820 -17.99 16.03 10.33
CA LYS A 820 -18.69 17.28 10.70
C LYS A 820 -18.64 17.58 12.19
N MET A 821 -17.44 17.74 12.73
CA MET A 821 -17.21 18.22 14.08
C MET A 821 -16.82 19.69 14.05
N GLU A 822 -17.48 20.52 14.81
CA GLU A 822 -17.15 21.94 14.96
C GLU A 822 -16.52 22.21 16.32
N LEU A 823 -15.74 23.31 16.37
CA LEU A 823 -15.04 23.69 17.60
C LEU A 823 -15.87 24.68 18.43
N TYR A 824 -15.78 24.51 19.72
CA TYR A 824 -16.48 25.32 20.73
C TYR A 824 -15.50 25.83 21.79
N VAL A 825 -15.73 27.04 22.28
CA VAL A 825 -15.05 27.62 23.43
C VAL A 825 -16.09 28.00 24.49
N ALA A 826 -15.80 27.73 25.76
CA ALA A 826 -16.64 28.07 26.89
C ALA A 826 -15.79 28.50 28.10
N LYS A 827 -16.43 29.02 29.16
CA LYS A 827 -15.77 29.09 30.46
C LYS A 827 -15.43 27.70 30.98
N ALA A 828 -14.46 27.60 31.89
CA ALA A 828 -14.00 26.34 32.46
C ALA A 828 -15.08 25.52 33.19
N ASP A 829 -16.23 26.10 33.50
CA ASP A 829 -17.41 25.44 34.10
C ASP A 829 -18.42 24.98 33.05
N GLY A 830 -18.11 25.08 31.75
CA GLY A 830 -18.97 24.73 30.61
C GLY A 830 -19.97 25.83 30.24
N SER A 831 -20.08 26.93 30.98
CA SER A 831 -21.05 27.98 30.71
C SER A 831 -20.61 28.91 29.59
N GLY A 832 -21.56 29.47 28.83
CA GLY A 832 -21.30 30.43 27.78
C GLY A 832 -20.64 29.81 26.53
N ALA A 833 -20.92 28.54 26.24
CA ALA A 833 -20.40 27.85 25.07
C ALA A 833 -20.72 28.61 23.77
N LYS A 834 -19.71 28.82 22.96
CA LYS A 834 -19.76 29.49 21.67
C LYS A 834 -19.06 28.64 20.62
N GLN A 835 -19.70 28.40 19.49
CA GLN A 835 -19.11 27.77 18.31
C GLN A 835 -18.15 28.75 17.65
N ILE A 836 -16.93 28.30 17.31
CA ILE A 836 -15.87 29.12 16.70
C ILE A 836 -15.50 28.68 15.28
N THR A 837 -15.96 27.50 14.82
CA THR A 837 -15.89 27.07 13.41
C THR A 837 -17.27 26.66 12.92
N SER A 838 -17.54 26.82 11.61
CA SER A 838 -18.83 26.46 10.99
C SER A 838 -18.63 26.03 9.52
N ASN A 839 -17.59 25.24 9.28
CA ASN A 839 -17.15 24.88 7.92
C ASN A 839 -17.73 23.53 7.45
N GLY A 840 -18.45 22.79 8.33
CA GLY A 840 -19.07 21.51 8.01
C GLY A 840 -18.08 20.35 7.76
N ALA A 841 -16.82 20.56 8.11
CA ALA A 841 -15.73 19.60 8.00
C ALA A 841 -15.49 18.84 9.31
N ALA A 842 -14.53 17.94 9.31
CA ALA A 842 -14.02 17.30 10.51
C ALA A 842 -12.90 18.17 11.10
N ASN A 843 -13.17 18.83 12.24
CA ASN A 843 -12.19 19.65 12.95
C ASN A 843 -11.78 18.93 14.24
N PHE A 844 -10.46 18.72 14.42
CA PHE A 844 -9.91 17.89 15.51
C PHE A 844 -8.84 18.62 16.32
N ALA A 845 -8.58 18.08 17.53
CA ALA A 845 -7.46 18.42 18.39
C ALA A 845 -7.27 19.94 18.53
N PRO A 846 -8.31 20.70 18.94
CA PRO A 846 -8.17 22.11 19.18
C PRO A 846 -7.28 22.39 20.39
N TYR A 847 -6.37 23.34 20.29
CA TYR A 847 -5.51 23.75 21.38
C TYR A 847 -5.36 25.28 21.41
N PHE A 848 -5.38 25.87 22.60
CA PHE A 848 -5.16 27.30 22.72
C PHE A 848 -3.73 27.70 22.39
N THR A 849 -3.54 28.82 21.69
CA THR A 849 -2.22 29.47 21.62
C THR A 849 -1.73 29.86 23.03
N PRO A 850 -0.42 29.96 23.27
CA PRO A 850 0.13 30.31 24.59
C PRO A 850 -0.42 31.61 25.19
N ASP A 851 -0.77 32.58 24.35
CA ASP A 851 -1.42 33.83 24.76
C ASP A 851 -2.94 33.72 24.96
N SER A 852 -3.51 32.52 24.73
CA SER A 852 -4.95 32.21 24.84
C SER A 852 -5.89 33.10 24.01
N LYS A 853 -5.40 33.68 22.89
CA LYS A 853 -6.23 34.53 22.00
C LYS A 853 -6.76 33.78 20.80
N ARG A 854 -6.04 32.74 20.34
CA ARG A 854 -6.38 31.93 19.16
C ARG A 854 -6.44 30.46 19.54
N VAL A 855 -7.02 29.66 18.65
CA VAL A 855 -7.10 28.21 18.72
C VAL A 855 -6.45 27.63 17.48
N ILE A 856 -5.46 26.75 17.65
CA ILE A 856 -4.85 25.93 16.61
C ILE A 856 -5.57 24.58 16.57
N TYR A 857 -5.79 24.01 15.39
CA TYR A 857 -6.55 22.78 15.23
C TYR A 857 -6.24 22.09 13.88
N SER A 858 -6.64 20.85 13.74
CA SER A 858 -6.54 20.09 12.48
C SER A 858 -7.90 20.06 11.79
N SER A 859 -7.92 20.21 10.45
CA SER A 859 -9.16 20.19 9.68
C SER A 859 -8.95 19.60 8.29
N ASN A 860 -9.94 18.86 7.79
CA ASN A 860 -10.03 18.45 6.40
C ASN A 860 -10.93 19.37 5.56
N VAL A 861 -11.05 20.64 5.93
CA VAL A 861 -11.95 21.61 5.27
C VAL A 861 -11.65 21.77 3.77
N LEU A 862 -10.44 21.49 3.34
CA LEU A 862 -10.04 21.55 1.92
C LEU A 862 -10.43 20.30 1.15
N ASP A 863 -10.62 19.16 1.85
CA ASP A 863 -11.10 17.90 1.30
C ASP A 863 -12.03 17.20 2.30
N PRO A 864 -13.30 17.67 2.47
CA PRO A 864 -14.19 17.17 3.53
C PRO A 864 -14.58 15.69 3.43
N ARG A 865 -14.27 15.03 2.32
CA ARG A 865 -14.51 13.60 2.09
C ARG A 865 -13.23 12.77 2.11
N GLY A 866 -12.08 13.43 2.04
CA GLY A 866 -10.76 12.81 1.95
C GLY A 866 -10.04 12.67 3.29
N ARG A 867 -8.79 12.26 3.18
CA ARG A 867 -7.89 12.04 4.31
C ARG A 867 -6.86 13.14 4.50
N GLU A 868 -6.94 14.21 3.70
CA GLU A 868 -6.05 15.36 3.81
C GLU A 868 -6.52 16.23 4.98
N PHE A 869 -5.68 16.32 5.97
CA PHE A 869 -5.86 17.19 7.12
C PHE A 869 -4.69 18.14 7.20
N ASP A 870 -5.02 19.40 7.35
CA ASP A 870 -4.05 20.45 7.62
C ASP A 870 -4.27 21.09 8.98
N ILE A 871 -3.25 21.75 9.47
CA ILE A 871 -3.32 22.57 10.68
C ILE A 871 -3.77 23.97 10.32
N PHE A 872 -4.76 24.47 11.06
CA PHE A 872 -5.31 25.83 10.95
C PHE A 872 -5.26 26.54 12.30
N ILE A 873 -5.33 27.86 12.26
CA ILE A 873 -5.46 28.70 13.45
C ILE A 873 -6.58 29.73 13.26
N VAL A 874 -7.41 29.94 14.29
CA VAL A 874 -8.56 30.86 14.27
C VAL A 874 -8.63 31.64 15.55
N ASN A 875 -9.25 32.81 15.55
CA ASN A 875 -9.52 33.55 16.79
C ASN A 875 -10.48 32.77 17.69
N LYS A 876 -10.22 32.74 18.99
CA LYS A 876 -11.06 31.97 19.95
C LYS A 876 -12.50 32.46 20.04
N ASP A 877 -12.80 33.64 19.53
CA ASP A 877 -14.15 34.17 19.41
C ASP A 877 -14.81 33.86 18.05
N GLY A 878 -14.14 33.07 17.18
CA GLY A 878 -14.65 32.71 15.86
C GLY A 878 -14.67 33.85 14.85
N THR A 879 -14.02 34.98 15.13
CA THR A 879 -13.91 36.10 14.19
C THR A 879 -12.71 35.95 13.27
N GLY A 880 -12.80 36.51 12.06
CA GLY A 880 -11.77 36.39 11.03
C GLY A 880 -11.75 35.03 10.34
N ASP A 881 -11.06 34.96 9.21
CA ASP A 881 -10.90 33.73 8.45
C ASP A 881 -9.82 32.85 9.11
N PRO A 882 -9.98 31.50 9.14
CA PRO A 882 -8.94 30.59 9.60
C PRO A 882 -7.69 30.68 8.72
N GLU A 883 -6.53 30.81 9.34
CA GLU A 883 -5.23 30.78 8.67
C GLU A 883 -4.70 29.37 8.60
N ARG A 884 -4.31 28.89 7.39
CA ARG A 884 -3.68 27.58 7.18
C ARG A 884 -2.21 27.65 7.59
N ILE A 885 -1.76 26.70 8.41
CA ILE A 885 -0.39 26.62 8.96
C ILE A 885 0.45 25.60 8.25
N THR A 886 -0.12 24.43 7.92
CA THR A 886 0.57 23.36 7.16
C THR A 886 -0.04 23.22 5.77
N THR A 887 0.81 22.80 4.83
CA THR A 887 0.44 22.58 3.43
C THR A 887 1.04 21.30 2.86
N ALA A 888 1.68 20.50 3.70
CA ALA A 888 2.24 19.22 3.27
C ALA A 888 1.10 18.26 2.90
N PRO A 889 1.25 17.46 1.81
CA PRO A 889 0.23 16.50 1.42
C PRO A 889 -0.06 15.45 2.49
N ALA A 890 -1.29 14.97 2.55
CA ALA A 890 -1.85 13.95 3.41
C ALA A 890 -2.22 14.46 4.81
N PHE A 891 -1.72 13.90 5.88
CA PHE A 891 -2.21 14.16 7.23
C PHE A 891 -1.22 15.02 8.02
N ASP A 892 -1.68 16.18 8.49
CA ASP A 892 -1.06 16.99 9.54
C ASP A 892 -2.09 17.22 10.66
N GLY A 893 -1.79 16.74 11.88
CA GLY A 893 -2.78 16.79 12.95
C GLY A 893 -2.20 16.80 14.36
N PHE A 894 -3.07 17.05 15.34
CA PHE A 894 -2.74 17.11 16.76
C PHE A 894 -1.67 18.17 17.10
N PRO A 895 -1.87 19.44 16.70
CA PRO A 895 -0.90 20.50 16.93
C PRO A 895 -0.90 20.96 18.39
N ILE A 896 0.26 20.95 19.03
CA ILE A 896 0.44 21.38 20.43
C ILE A 896 1.63 22.32 20.56
N PHE A 897 1.43 23.48 21.18
CA PHE A 897 2.53 24.39 21.50
C PHE A 897 3.30 23.92 22.73
N SER A 898 4.62 24.17 22.73
CA SER A 898 5.42 24.09 23.95
C SER A 898 4.96 25.12 24.98
N PRO A 899 5.17 24.87 26.29
CA PRO A 899 4.74 25.81 27.35
C PRO A 899 5.33 27.25 27.20
N ASP A 900 6.49 27.38 26.59
CA ASP A 900 7.14 28.67 26.31
C ASP A 900 6.71 29.30 24.96
N GLY A 901 5.84 28.59 24.18
CA GLY A 901 5.31 29.03 22.90
C GLY A 901 6.30 29.05 21.74
N LYS A 902 7.53 28.58 21.95
CA LYS A 902 8.56 28.66 20.90
C LYS A 902 8.55 27.49 19.93
N TRP A 903 7.93 26.38 20.28
CA TRP A 903 7.89 25.18 19.50
C TRP A 903 6.45 24.72 19.29
N LEU A 904 6.20 24.16 18.11
CA LEU A 904 4.99 23.41 17.78
C LEU A 904 5.35 21.96 17.54
N VAL A 905 4.64 21.00 18.14
CA VAL A 905 4.71 19.56 17.84
C VAL A 905 3.42 19.13 17.20
N TRP A 906 3.48 18.22 16.22
CA TRP A 906 2.30 17.64 15.58
C TRP A 906 2.58 16.24 14.99
N GLY A 907 1.53 15.49 14.72
CA GLY A 907 1.59 14.24 13.96
C GLY A 907 1.46 14.50 12.46
N SER A 908 2.29 13.88 11.63
CA SER A 908 2.28 14.11 10.20
C SER A 908 2.74 12.90 9.39
N ASN A 909 2.20 12.78 8.18
CA ASN A 909 2.65 11.84 7.16
C ASN A 909 3.60 12.52 6.16
N ARG A 910 4.01 13.78 6.37
CA ARG A 910 4.80 14.60 5.42
C ARG A 910 6.12 13.97 4.98
N ALA A 911 6.71 13.09 5.80
CA ALA A 911 7.91 12.32 5.42
C ALA A 911 7.56 11.21 4.43
N ASN A 912 6.33 10.68 4.49
CA ASN A 912 5.84 9.62 3.63
C ASN A 912 4.32 9.79 3.41
N PRO A 913 3.89 10.75 2.55
CA PRO A 913 2.48 11.08 2.36
C PRO A 913 1.62 9.92 1.83
N GLU A 914 2.23 8.99 1.10
CA GLU A 914 1.56 7.80 0.55
C GLU A 914 1.60 6.62 1.53
N GLY A 915 2.43 6.70 2.57
CA GLY A 915 2.55 5.70 3.60
C GLY A 915 1.40 5.76 4.61
N ARG A 916 1.24 4.68 5.38
CA ARG A 916 0.28 4.63 6.49
C ARG A 916 0.93 4.97 7.84
N GLU A 917 2.17 5.44 7.80
CA GLU A 917 2.93 5.84 8.97
C GLU A 917 2.60 7.29 9.30
N THR A 918 2.29 7.54 10.56
CA THR A 918 2.21 8.89 11.11
C THR A 918 3.37 9.07 12.05
N ASN A 919 4.16 10.13 11.84
CA ASN A 919 5.32 10.44 12.66
C ASN A 919 5.15 11.79 13.36
N LEU A 920 5.83 11.96 14.48
CA LEU A 920 5.86 13.23 15.18
C LEU A 920 6.86 14.16 14.53
N PHE A 921 6.41 15.39 14.31
CA PHE A 921 7.24 16.50 13.85
C PHE A 921 7.21 17.62 14.87
N MET A 922 8.29 18.38 14.91
CA MET A 922 8.41 19.55 15.74
C MET A 922 9.10 20.67 14.96
N ALA A 923 8.60 21.89 15.09
CA ALA A 923 9.18 23.06 14.45
C ALA A 923 9.30 24.22 15.43
N ARG A 924 10.28 25.08 15.21
CA ARG A 924 10.32 26.37 15.90
C ARG A 924 9.22 27.26 15.31
N TRP A 925 8.39 27.79 16.20
CA TRP A 925 7.31 28.71 15.80
C TRP A 925 7.86 30.09 15.42
N VAL A 926 7.43 30.61 14.29
CA VAL A 926 7.71 31.98 13.80
C VAL A 926 6.38 32.69 13.67
N GLU A 927 6.27 33.89 14.28
CA GLU A 927 5.06 34.71 14.23
C GLU A 927 4.84 35.36 12.85
#